data_d68d31a8430b289536705df67156f265
#
_entry.id   d68d31a8430b289536705df67156f265
#
_cell.length_a   1.000
_cell.length_b   1.000
_cell.length_c   1.000
_cell.angle_alpha   90.00
_cell.angle_beta   90.00
_cell.angle_gamma   90.00
#
_symmetry.space_group_name_H-M   'P 1'
#
loop_
_entity.id
_entity.type
_entity.pdbx_description
1 polymer ?
#
loop_
_entity_poly.entity_id
_entity_poly.type
_entity_poly.pdbx_seq_one_letter_code
_entity_poly.pdbx_strand_id
1 'polypeptide(L)'
;MRIYPVKRPLCAMILAFIAGLCLSNVSSLLAGGCVFLCLAATLIYALHLRQRWVALACLVASVGGFLFMSHTTALEQELIPYHNKEVQIEAQIVRAPANRTYVDAAVTALNEHDFKEPVNIRIKRPWEDATTYDIRGTYQFNGTLVAPAVQTNPGGYDEANMLAQRGIYSVLETTESGSLIHAPASWAQAVNHLKGVYTNILSHYLNDGEQALIAATLFGDVADLSEDFYMASQQFGIIHIFSVSGLHVTFILGFILALAKLLRRQNSWGLLLLLVPLLTLYTLLSDASAPAIRASLMGILTLLALRLLRYRDPLTIVALAAFMLLIANPYNLWQIGFQLSFLAMLGLILIPQHLAPYFHRLPSWLADGIALSLAAELVSLPLVAYYFYTVSPLSTVMNLLVVPFFSLLMPLSLVALLLAGVLPALGGLFFLPVKAIITVIVALMNIIHHFVGTLHFHIGQPALGLLCFYYLGLLLFLLVLLNAPRIHALALTAVCALVAALCLRPAAPADLRLSMFDVGQGTGCAYQSTNGDWLVFDTGPGSDTLAQSLRYYGVNRIDTIVLSHGDADHIGGLAHLLRDFHVKQLIASPAAQTGEEWQMLTPYLKDTAIINANRALTFHADGLSLECVLRDIGTDDKENANQVIARLTDNNTSYLFTGDSNADTLTNLPWQEPTDVIIVPHHGSKNSWNEDFYQTQDPRLALISAGRGNRYGHPHKEVTDGLTALAIPTYNTAENGAIQLYNTVNGLAIGTFLKNQRPSP
;
A
#
# COMPACT_ATOMS: atom_id res chain seq x y z
N MET A 1 -18.32 28.68 25.68
CA MET A 1 -19.30 28.86 24.60
C MET A 1 -20.23 27.64 24.64
N ARG A 2 -21.49 27.77 25.02
CA ARG A 2 -22.45 26.64 24.98
C ARG A 2 -22.69 26.33 23.52
N ILE A 3 -22.17 25.19 23.03
CA ILE A 3 -22.47 24.69 21.70
C ILE A 3 -23.90 24.18 21.73
N TYR A 4 -24.86 25.02 21.28
CA TYR A 4 -26.17 24.50 20.97
C TYR A 4 -26.00 23.37 19.94
N PRO A 5 -26.66 22.22 20.10
CA PRO A 5 -26.58 21.14 19.14
C PRO A 5 -27.12 21.66 17.81
N VAL A 6 -26.20 22.02 16.90
CA VAL A 6 -26.57 22.41 15.54
C VAL A 6 -27.19 21.16 14.91
N LYS A 7 -28.51 21.24 14.62
CA LYS A 7 -29.21 20.18 13.93
C LYS A 7 -28.60 20.06 12.54
N ARG A 8 -27.90 18.94 12.27
CA ARG A 8 -27.24 18.66 10.98
C ARG A 8 -27.96 17.53 10.24
N PRO A 9 -29.19 17.76 9.72
CA PRO A 9 -29.96 16.72 9.05
C PRO A 9 -29.24 16.17 7.82
N LEU A 10 -28.50 17.02 7.10
CA LEU A 10 -27.73 16.62 5.93
C LEU A 10 -26.64 15.59 6.29
N CYS A 11 -25.90 15.79 7.39
CA CYS A 11 -24.90 14.81 7.82
C CYS A 11 -25.53 13.44 8.14
N ALA A 12 -26.70 13.43 8.81
CA ALA A 12 -27.41 12.20 9.10
C ALA A 12 -27.88 11.47 7.83
N MET A 13 -28.39 12.20 6.84
CA MET A 13 -28.78 11.63 5.54
C MET A 13 -27.59 11.05 4.79
N ILE A 14 -26.45 11.73 4.79
CA ILE A 14 -25.23 11.25 4.14
C ILE A 14 -24.69 10.00 4.82
N LEU A 15 -24.70 9.93 6.15
CA LEU A 15 -24.34 8.73 6.89
C LEU A 15 -25.26 7.55 6.56
N ALA A 16 -26.56 7.81 6.41
CA ALA A 16 -27.53 6.80 6.02
C ALA A 16 -27.29 6.30 4.57
N PHE A 17 -26.93 7.20 3.66
CA PHE A 17 -26.53 6.83 2.29
C PHE A 17 -25.28 5.95 2.27
N ILE A 18 -24.25 6.33 3.04
CA ILE A 18 -23.01 5.55 3.20
C ILE A 18 -23.33 4.15 3.75
N ALA A 19 -24.20 4.07 4.77
CA ALA A 19 -24.62 2.78 5.29
C ALA A 19 -25.32 1.92 4.22
N GLY A 20 -26.13 2.52 3.33
CA GLY A 20 -26.73 1.85 2.20
C GLY A 20 -25.71 1.31 1.19
N LEU A 21 -24.67 2.08 0.87
CA LEU A 21 -23.56 1.64 0.03
C LEU A 21 -22.85 0.42 0.66
N CYS A 22 -22.60 0.45 1.98
CA CYS A 22 -21.97 -0.66 2.69
C CYS A 22 -22.82 -1.94 2.67
N LEU A 23 -24.15 -1.83 2.75
CA LEU A 23 -25.06 -2.98 2.76
C LEU A 23 -24.97 -3.83 1.49
N SER A 24 -24.71 -3.22 0.34
CA SER A 24 -24.62 -3.94 -0.94
C SER A 24 -23.34 -4.80 -1.06
N ASN A 25 -22.32 -4.51 -0.26
CA ASN A 25 -21.01 -5.17 -0.31
C ASN A 25 -20.76 -6.10 0.89
N VAL A 26 -21.81 -6.42 1.67
CA VAL A 26 -21.67 -7.23 2.88
C VAL A 26 -21.69 -8.71 2.54
N SER A 27 -20.54 -9.33 2.54
CA SER A 27 -20.37 -10.79 2.45
C SER A 27 -20.32 -11.48 3.82
N SER A 28 -20.25 -10.73 4.94
CA SER A 28 -20.16 -11.29 6.30
C SER A 28 -21.22 -10.74 7.25
N LEU A 29 -21.71 -11.62 8.16
CA LEU A 29 -22.67 -11.27 9.22
C LEU A 29 -22.22 -10.11 10.12
N LEU A 30 -20.91 -9.98 10.37
CA LEU A 30 -20.32 -8.93 11.20
C LEU A 30 -20.41 -7.54 10.54
N ALA A 31 -20.11 -7.47 9.26
CA ALA A 31 -20.22 -6.21 8.53
C ALA A 31 -21.70 -5.78 8.41
N GLY A 32 -22.62 -6.74 8.19
CA GLY A 32 -24.08 -6.49 8.25
C GLY A 32 -24.54 -5.96 9.61
N GLY A 33 -24.01 -6.49 10.70
CA GLY A 33 -24.29 -6.03 12.05
C GLY A 33 -23.82 -4.58 12.29
N CYS A 34 -22.62 -4.22 11.87
CA CYS A 34 -22.10 -2.85 11.98
C CYS A 34 -22.94 -1.84 11.18
N VAL A 35 -23.33 -2.22 9.98
CA VAL A 35 -24.18 -1.38 9.12
C VAL A 35 -25.58 -1.23 9.72
N PHE A 36 -26.16 -2.31 10.23
CA PHE A 36 -27.45 -2.26 10.93
C PHE A 36 -27.40 -1.34 12.16
N LEU A 37 -26.32 -1.41 12.94
CA LEU A 37 -26.11 -0.51 14.09
C LEU A 37 -25.97 0.96 13.68
N CYS A 38 -25.25 1.25 12.59
CA CYS A 38 -25.15 2.61 12.03
C CYS A 38 -26.51 3.13 11.57
N LEU A 39 -27.31 2.30 10.88
CA LEU A 39 -28.66 2.65 10.46
C LEU A 39 -29.59 2.87 11.65
N ALA A 40 -29.56 1.97 12.64
CA ALA A 40 -30.33 2.09 13.86
C ALA A 40 -29.98 3.36 14.64
N ALA A 41 -28.68 3.65 14.80
CA ALA A 41 -28.23 4.88 15.47
C ALA A 41 -28.69 6.14 14.72
N THR A 42 -28.61 6.15 13.39
CA THR A 42 -29.06 7.26 12.54
C THR A 42 -30.57 7.46 12.65
N LEU A 43 -31.33 6.35 12.66
CA LEU A 43 -32.78 6.37 12.81
C LEU A 43 -33.20 6.83 14.22
N ILE A 44 -32.56 6.31 15.28
CA ILE A 44 -32.79 6.74 16.68
C ILE A 44 -32.49 8.23 16.84
N TYR A 45 -31.37 8.71 16.28
CA TYR A 45 -31.01 10.12 16.30
C TYR A 45 -32.06 11.00 15.59
N ALA A 46 -32.53 10.58 14.41
CA ALA A 46 -33.55 11.27 13.66
C ALA A 46 -34.91 11.30 14.38
N LEU A 47 -35.28 10.20 15.06
CA LEU A 47 -36.49 10.10 15.89
C LEU A 47 -36.37 10.96 17.17
N HIS A 48 -35.22 10.98 17.82
CA HIS A 48 -34.95 11.80 19.00
C HIS A 48 -35.11 13.32 18.70
N LEU A 49 -34.76 13.73 17.49
CA LEU A 49 -34.97 15.10 17.03
C LEU A 49 -36.46 15.41 16.80
N ARG A 50 -37.40 14.48 17.00
CA ARG A 50 -38.83 14.56 16.67
C ARG A 50 -39.12 15.01 15.23
N GLN A 51 -38.19 14.75 14.32
CA GLN A 51 -38.31 15.12 12.90
C GLN A 51 -38.54 13.85 12.05
N ARG A 52 -39.78 13.40 11.98
CA ARG A 52 -40.20 12.21 11.19
C ARG A 52 -39.73 12.26 9.72
N TRP A 53 -39.69 13.46 9.15
CA TRP A 53 -39.23 13.67 7.78
C TRP A 53 -37.72 13.39 7.60
N VAL A 54 -36.89 13.68 8.61
CA VAL A 54 -35.46 13.35 8.57
C VAL A 54 -35.28 11.84 8.63
N ALA A 55 -36.05 11.12 9.43
CA ALA A 55 -35.99 9.65 9.50
C ALA A 55 -36.37 9.01 8.15
N LEU A 56 -37.44 9.50 7.50
CA LEU A 56 -37.85 9.05 6.17
C LEU A 56 -36.76 9.35 5.12
N ALA A 57 -36.19 10.55 5.15
CA ALA A 57 -35.11 10.93 4.23
C ALA A 57 -33.84 10.07 4.42
N CYS A 58 -33.49 9.68 5.66
CA CYS A 58 -32.40 8.74 5.94
C CYS A 58 -32.69 7.35 5.38
N LEU A 59 -33.92 6.86 5.52
CA LEU A 59 -34.31 5.57 4.96
C LEU A 59 -34.20 5.56 3.42
N VAL A 60 -34.76 6.60 2.77
CA VAL A 60 -34.70 6.76 1.31
C VAL A 60 -33.25 6.87 0.84
N ALA A 61 -32.37 7.61 1.56
CA ALA A 61 -30.98 7.73 1.24
C ALA A 61 -30.23 6.40 1.36
N SER A 62 -30.54 5.60 2.39
CA SER A 62 -29.96 4.27 2.57
C SER A 62 -30.36 3.30 1.46
N VAL A 63 -31.65 3.24 1.13
CA VAL A 63 -32.13 2.40 0.01
C VAL A 63 -31.53 2.88 -1.32
N GLY A 64 -31.46 4.19 -1.53
CA GLY A 64 -30.82 4.78 -2.71
C GLY A 64 -29.35 4.41 -2.83
N GLY A 65 -28.60 4.45 -1.75
CA GLY A 65 -27.19 4.02 -1.72
C GLY A 65 -27.02 2.55 -2.06
N PHE A 66 -27.84 1.68 -1.48
CA PHE A 66 -27.83 0.24 -1.79
C PHE A 66 -28.11 -0.05 -3.28
N LEU A 67 -29.18 0.52 -3.82
CA LEU A 67 -29.56 0.32 -5.22
C LEU A 67 -28.49 0.88 -6.17
N PHE A 68 -27.94 2.05 -5.85
CA PHE A 68 -26.89 2.69 -6.64
C PHE A 68 -25.64 1.81 -6.71
N MET A 69 -25.15 1.32 -5.57
CA MET A 69 -23.96 0.46 -5.53
C MET A 69 -24.20 -0.87 -6.27
N SER A 70 -25.37 -1.50 -6.05
CA SER A 70 -25.71 -2.76 -6.71
C SER A 70 -25.77 -2.61 -8.23
N HIS A 71 -26.34 -1.51 -8.74
CA HIS A 71 -26.39 -1.23 -10.17
C HIS A 71 -24.97 -1.00 -10.74
N THR A 72 -24.17 -0.17 -10.09
CA THR A 72 -22.81 0.13 -10.54
C THR A 72 -21.93 -1.12 -10.57
N THR A 73 -22.04 -1.97 -9.54
CA THR A 73 -21.28 -3.24 -9.51
C THR A 73 -21.72 -4.19 -10.65
N ALA A 74 -23.02 -4.26 -10.95
CA ALA A 74 -23.50 -5.10 -12.04
C ALA A 74 -22.95 -4.66 -13.41
N LEU A 75 -22.88 -3.34 -13.67
CA LEU A 75 -22.31 -2.80 -14.89
C LEU A 75 -20.81 -3.14 -15.03
N GLU A 76 -20.03 -2.91 -13.99
CA GLU A 76 -18.58 -3.15 -14.02
C GLU A 76 -18.22 -4.64 -14.13
N GLN A 77 -19.17 -5.54 -13.87
CA GLN A 77 -19.00 -6.98 -14.02
C GLN A 77 -19.40 -7.51 -15.42
N GLU A 78 -19.86 -6.68 -16.32
CA GLU A 78 -20.29 -7.10 -17.68
C GLU A 78 -19.19 -7.78 -18.49
N LEU A 79 -17.90 -7.50 -18.20
CA LEU A 79 -16.77 -8.11 -18.89
C LEU A 79 -16.37 -9.48 -18.36
N ILE A 80 -16.85 -9.91 -17.18
CA ILE A 80 -16.45 -11.20 -16.57
C ILE A 80 -16.71 -12.42 -17.47
N PRO A 81 -17.84 -12.49 -18.25
CA PRO A 81 -18.09 -13.62 -19.15
C PRO A 81 -17.07 -13.79 -20.30
N TYR A 82 -16.25 -12.78 -20.53
CA TYR A 82 -15.22 -12.78 -21.57
C TYR A 82 -13.83 -13.12 -21.02
N HIS A 83 -13.68 -13.42 -19.73
CA HIS A 83 -12.39 -13.82 -19.14
C HIS A 83 -11.83 -15.07 -19.82
N ASN A 84 -10.51 -15.11 -19.98
CA ASN A 84 -9.73 -16.13 -20.67
C ASN A 84 -10.05 -16.25 -22.18
N LYS A 85 -10.54 -15.17 -22.80
CA LYS A 85 -10.77 -15.08 -24.24
C LYS A 85 -9.90 -13.97 -24.83
N GLU A 86 -9.44 -14.20 -26.05
CA GLU A 86 -8.88 -13.12 -26.88
C GLU A 86 -9.99 -12.19 -27.32
N VAL A 87 -9.77 -10.90 -27.13
CA VAL A 87 -10.75 -9.86 -27.44
C VAL A 87 -10.07 -8.65 -28.06
N GLN A 88 -10.81 -7.97 -28.91
CA GLN A 88 -10.46 -6.62 -29.38
C GLN A 88 -11.34 -5.62 -28.65
N ILE A 89 -10.75 -4.61 -28.03
CA ILE A 89 -11.48 -3.58 -27.30
C ILE A 89 -11.16 -2.19 -27.84
N GLU A 90 -12.19 -1.34 -27.83
CA GLU A 90 -12.03 0.10 -27.94
C GLU A 90 -12.19 0.72 -26.56
N ALA A 91 -11.17 1.44 -26.11
CA ALA A 91 -11.16 1.97 -24.74
C ALA A 91 -10.62 3.40 -24.69
N GLN A 92 -11.29 4.26 -23.93
CA GLN A 92 -10.84 5.60 -23.63
C GLN A 92 -9.92 5.57 -22.43
N ILE A 93 -8.71 6.12 -22.57
CA ILE A 93 -7.75 6.17 -21.46
C ILE A 93 -8.25 7.10 -20.36
N VAL A 94 -8.41 6.56 -19.17
CA VAL A 94 -8.80 7.30 -17.96
C VAL A 94 -7.56 7.75 -17.20
N ARG A 95 -6.55 6.86 -17.10
CA ARG A 95 -5.32 7.11 -16.36
C ARG A 95 -4.14 6.39 -17.03
N ALA A 96 -3.07 7.12 -17.28
CA ALA A 96 -1.82 6.60 -17.84
C ALA A 96 -0.66 7.08 -16.97
N PRO A 97 -0.30 6.34 -15.87
CA PRO A 97 0.84 6.72 -15.06
C PRO A 97 2.14 6.64 -15.86
N ALA A 98 3.00 7.64 -15.70
CA ALA A 98 4.35 7.59 -16.25
C ALA A 98 5.10 6.38 -15.67
N ASN A 99 6.00 5.77 -16.44
CA ASN A 99 6.86 4.65 -16.03
C ASN A 99 6.12 3.42 -15.45
N ARG A 100 4.83 3.22 -15.77
CA ARG A 100 4.05 2.06 -15.33
C ARG A 100 3.68 1.16 -16.51
N THR A 101 3.74 -0.15 -16.26
CA THR A 101 3.38 -1.19 -17.23
C THR A 101 1.87 -1.39 -17.40
N TYR A 102 1.06 -0.41 -16.99
CA TYR A 102 -0.40 -0.48 -17.13
C TYR A 102 -1.03 0.88 -17.38
N VAL A 103 -2.21 0.86 -17.97
CA VAL A 103 -3.14 2.00 -18.07
C VAL A 103 -4.52 1.58 -17.58
N ASP A 104 -5.23 2.48 -16.91
CA ASP A 104 -6.64 2.27 -16.56
C ASP A 104 -7.49 2.96 -17.66
N ALA A 105 -8.46 2.26 -18.21
CA ALA A 105 -9.28 2.69 -19.34
C ALA A 105 -10.75 2.34 -19.16
N ALA A 106 -11.61 3.05 -19.87
CA ALA A 106 -13.04 2.79 -19.93
C ALA A 106 -13.37 2.19 -21.32
N VAL A 107 -13.79 0.94 -21.37
CA VAL A 107 -14.15 0.22 -22.58
C VAL A 107 -15.48 0.75 -23.11
N THR A 108 -15.49 1.16 -24.37
CA THR A 108 -16.67 1.65 -25.09
C THR A 108 -17.24 0.59 -26.03
N ALA A 109 -16.36 -0.26 -26.59
CA ALA A 109 -16.78 -1.38 -27.45
C ALA A 109 -15.89 -2.61 -27.24
N LEU A 110 -16.46 -3.81 -27.46
CA LEU A 110 -15.78 -5.11 -27.40
C LEU A 110 -16.21 -5.95 -28.60
N ASN A 111 -15.25 -6.37 -29.45
CA ASN A 111 -15.49 -7.17 -30.65
C ASN A 111 -16.65 -6.59 -31.51
N GLU A 112 -16.61 -5.28 -31.82
CA GLU A 112 -17.62 -4.54 -32.59
C GLU A 112 -18.99 -4.39 -31.87
N HIS A 113 -19.07 -4.76 -30.58
CA HIS A 113 -20.29 -4.58 -29.78
C HIS A 113 -20.14 -3.37 -28.84
N ASP A 114 -20.94 -2.34 -29.05
CA ASP A 114 -20.91 -1.13 -28.24
C ASP A 114 -21.56 -1.34 -26.87
N PHE A 115 -20.91 -0.89 -25.81
CA PHE A 115 -21.51 -0.83 -24.47
C PHE A 115 -22.38 0.42 -24.32
N LYS A 116 -23.52 0.28 -23.65
CA LYS A 116 -24.40 1.43 -23.34
C LYS A 116 -23.74 2.39 -22.36
N GLU A 117 -23.00 1.87 -21.41
CA GLU A 117 -22.20 2.62 -20.43
C GLU A 117 -20.78 2.06 -20.46
N PRO A 118 -19.73 2.93 -20.40
CA PRO A 118 -18.35 2.47 -20.42
C PRO A 118 -18.00 1.64 -19.20
N VAL A 119 -17.31 0.52 -19.38
CA VAL A 119 -16.87 -0.40 -18.32
C VAL A 119 -15.40 -0.21 -18.04
N ASN A 120 -15.03 -0.02 -16.76
CA ASN A 120 -13.65 0.22 -16.38
C ASN A 120 -12.82 -1.06 -16.41
N ILE A 121 -11.63 -0.98 -17.02
CA ILE A 121 -10.65 -2.05 -17.05
C ILE A 121 -9.25 -1.53 -16.77
N ARG A 122 -8.34 -2.46 -16.42
CA ARG A 122 -6.89 -2.25 -16.46
C ARG A 122 -6.31 -2.93 -17.69
N ILE A 123 -5.42 -2.25 -18.40
CA ILE A 123 -4.67 -2.80 -19.54
C ILE A 123 -3.22 -2.94 -19.09
N LYS A 124 -2.69 -4.16 -19.01
CA LYS A 124 -1.28 -4.45 -18.76
C LYS A 124 -0.54 -4.39 -20.08
N ARG A 125 0.48 -3.55 -20.14
CA ARG A 125 1.31 -3.32 -21.34
C ARG A 125 2.54 -4.20 -21.32
N PRO A 126 3.12 -4.53 -22.48
CA PRO A 126 4.45 -5.14 -22.56
C PRO A 126 5.48 -4.24 -21.86
N TRP A 127 6.49 -4.84 -21.22
CA TRP A 127 7.56 -4.09 -20.56
C TRP A 127 8.32 -3.15 -21.50
N GLU A 128 8.45 -3.55 -22.75
CA GLU A 128 9.16 -2.81 -23.80
C GLU A 128 8.31 -1.68 -24.43
N ASP A 129 7.03 -1.58 -24.06
CA ASP A 129 6.14 -0.56 -24.62
C ASP A 129 6.43 0.82 -24.03
N ALA A 130 7.22 1.61 -24.76
CA ALA A 130 7.52 3.01 -24.43
C ALA A 130 6.42 4.00 -24.89
N THR A 131 5.28 3.50 -25.40
CA THR A 131 4.22 4.36 -25.94
C THR A 131 3.60 5.21 -24.84
N THR A 132 3.54 6.51 -25.06
CA THR A 132 2.80 7.45 -24.20
C THR A 132 1.35 7.51 -24.66
N TYR A 133 0.42 7.17 -23.79
CA TYR A 133 -1.00 7.24 -24.07
C TYR A 133 -1.59 8.58 -23.61
N ASP A 134 -2.27 9.26 -24.52
CA ASP A 134 -2.96 10.49 -24.20
C ASP A 134 -4.21 10.23 -23.33
N ILE A 135 -4.31 10.87 -22.18
CA ILE A 135 -5.50 10.81 -21.33
C ILE A 135 -6.70 11.35 -22.12
N ARG A 136 -7.80 10.61 -22.08
CA ARG A 136 -9.02 10.86 -22.86
C ARG A 136 -8.91 10.58 -24.36
N GLY A 137 -7.78 10.06 -24.87
CA GLY A 137 -7.71 9.45 -26.19
C GLY A 137 -8.39 8.09 -26.20
N THR A 138 -9.00 7.72 -27.32
CA THR A 138 -9.58 6.38 -27.52
C THR A 138 -8.63 5.55 -28.37
N TYR A 139 -8.30 4.37 -27.83
CA TYR A 139 -7.35 3.45 -28.47
C TYR A 139 -8.00 2.08 -28.63
N GLN A 140 -7.55 1.36 -29.65
CA GLN A 140 -7.88 -0.03 -29.88
C GLN A 140 -6.76 -0.91 -29.34
N PHE A 141 -7.14 -1.94 -28.58
CA PHE A 141 -6.21 -2.92 -28.02
C PHE A 141 -6.67 -4.33 -28.36
N ASN A 142 -5.72 -5.21 -28.62
CA ASN A 142 -5.93 -6.64 -28.76
C ASN A 142 -5.24 -7.37 -27.64
N GLY A 143 -5.88 -8.36 -27.04
CA GLY A 143 -5.28 -9.11 -25.95
C GLY A 143 -6.23 -10.12 -25.30
N THR A 144 -5.75 -10.77 -24.27
CA THR A 144 -6.53 -11.73 -23.49
C THR A 144 -7.12 -11.02 -22.26
N LEU A 145 -8.42 -11.09 -22.11
CA LEU A 145 -9.09 -10.57 -20.92
C LEU A 145 -9.00 -11.59 -19.78
N VAL A 146 -8.47 -11.16 -18.63
CA VAL A 146 -8.26 -12.04 -17.47
C VAL A 146 -8.88 -11.44 -16.21
N ALA A 147 -9.12 -12.28 -15.21
CA ALA A 147 -9.44 -11.79 -13.88
C ALA A 147 -8.21 -11.16 -13.21
N PRO A 148 -8.38 -10.07 -12.44
CA PRO A 148 -7.29 -9.52 -11.65
C PRO A 148 -6.69 -10.56 -10.70
N ALA A 149 -5.39 -10.46 -10.44
CA ALA A 149 -4.69 -11.37 -9.54
C ALA A 149 -5.20 -11.25 -8.10
N VAL A 150 -5.53 -12.39 -7.48
CA VAL A 150 -5.92 -12.43 -6.06
C VAL A 150 -4.66 -12.47 -5.18
N GLN A 151 -4.80 -12.01 -3.96
CA GLN A 151 -3.75 -12.12 -2.95
C GLN A 151 -3.36 -13.59 -2.72
N THR A 152 -2.06 -13.89 -2.73
CA THR A 152 -1.53 -15.23 -2.54
C THR A 152 -0.75 -15.41 -1.24
N ASN A 153 -0.41 -14.30 -0.59
CA ASN A 153 0.36 -14.29 0.66
C ASN A 153 -0.34 -13.47 1.76
N PRO A 154 -0.17 -13.82 3.04
CA PRO A 154 -0.57 -12.95 4.14
C PRO A 154 0.09 -11.57 4.00
N GLY A 155 -0.70 -10.50 4.06
CA GLY A 155 -0.19 -9.13 3.90
C GLY A 155 0.26 -8.76 2.49
N GLY A 156 0.24 -9.69 1.54
CA GLY A 156 0.66 -9.46 0.16
C GLY A 156 -0.30 -8.55 -0.62
N TYR A 157 0.13 -8.12 -1.80
CA TYR A 157 -0.65 -7.26 -2.66
C TYR A 157 -1.87 -7.99 -3.24
N ASP A 158 -3.06 -7.43 -3.04
CA ASP A 158 -4.33 -7.93 -3.56
C ASP A 158 -4.78 -7.03 -4.71
N GLU A 159 -4.36 -7.38 -5.94
CA GLU A 159 -4.74 -6.62 -7.14
C GLU A 159 -6.25 -6.64 -7.36
N ALA A 160 -6.90 -7.78 -7.14
CA ALA A 160 -8.34 -7.92 -7.34
C ALA A 160 -9.13 -7.00 -6.41
N ASN A 161 -8.79 -6.97 -5.12
CA ASN A 161 -9.45 -6.08 -4.16
C ASN A 161 -9.12 -4.61 -4.44
N MET A 162 -7.87 -4.28 -4.75
CA MET A 162 -7.46 -2.91 -5.07
C MET A 162 -8.15 -2.38 -6.33
N LEU A 163 -8.30 -3.21 -7.35
CA LEU A 163 -9.00 -2.85 -8.58
C LEU A 163 -10.51 -2.78 -8.38
N ALA A 164 -11.10 -3.71 -7.62
CA ALA A 164 -12.51 -3.67 -7.26
C ALA A 164 -12.89 -2.39 -6.51
N GLN A 165 -12.01 -1.85 -5.66
CA GLN A 165 -12.18 -0.53 -5.02
C GLN A 165 -12.19 0.65 -6.02
N ARG A 166 -11.90 0.41 -7.29
CA ARG A 166 -11.98 1.38 -8.40
C ARG A 166 -13.07 1.05 -9.40
N GLY A 167 -13.83 -0.01 -9.14
CA GLY A 167 -14.82 -0.54 -10.07
C GLY A 167 -14.22 -1.28 -11.26
N ILE A 168 -13.01 -1.82 -11.11
CA ILE A 168 -12.31 -2.58 -12.16
C ILE A 168 -12.31 -4.06 -11.77
N TYR A 169 -12.97 -4.89 -12.56
CA TYR A 169 -13.08 -6.34 -12.33
C TYR A 169 -12.43 -7.20 -13.42
N SER A 170 -11.81 -6.55 -14.41
CA SER A 170 -11.17 -7.21 -15.54
C SER A 170 -9.86 -6.55 -15.89
N VAL A 171 -8.89 -7.35 -16.32
CA VAL A 171 -7.57 -6.91 -16.79
C VAL A 171 -7.37 -7.43 -18.20
N LEU A 172 -6.96 -6.58 -19.12
CA LEU A 172 -6.53 -6.97 -20.45
C LEU A 172 -5.01 -7.13 -20.44
N GLU A 173 -4.52 -8.32 -20.76
CA GLU A 173 -3.11 -8.59 -21.02
C GLU A 173 -2.86 -8.48 -22.52
N THR A 174 -2.09 -7.46 -22.94
CA THR A 174 -1.75 -7.24 -24.33
C THR A 174 -0.26 -7.41 -24.56
N THR A 175 0.10 -7.94 -25.73
CA THR A 175 1.47 -8.06 -26.22
C THR A 175 1.88 -6.92 -27.16
N GLU A 176 0.91 -6.09 -27.58
CA GLU A 176 1.11 -5.01 -28.52
C GLU A 176 0.66 -3.66 -27.97
N SER A 177 1.25 -2.59 -28.47
CA SER A 177 0.82 -1.23 -28.15
C SER A 177 -0.54 -0.93 -28.78
N GLY A 178 -1.39 -0.18 -28.07
CA GLY A 178 -2.69 0.23 -28.58
C GLY A 178 -2.58 1.25 -29.74
N SER A 179 -3.43 1.08 -30.74
CA SER A 179 -3.55 2.02 -31.88
C SER A 179 -4.56 3.13 -31.59
N LEU A 180 -4.18 4.38 -31.84
CA LEU A 180 -5.06 5.54 -31.62
C LEU A 180 -6.19 5.56 -32.65
N ILE A 181 -7.44 5.54 -32.20
CA ILE A 181 -8.64 5.69 -33.03
C ILE A 181 -9.12 7.15 -33.02
N HIS A 182 -9.29 7.70 -31.82
CA HIS A 182 -9.75 9.07 -31.65
C HIS A 182 -8.82 9.85 -30.73
N ALA A 183 -8.34 10.98 -31.24
CA ALA A 183 -7.51 11.90 -30.46
C ALA A 183 -8.32 12.48 -29.28
N PRO A 184 -7.65 12.81 -28.14
CA PRO A 184 -8.30 13.43 -27.02
C PRO A 184 -8.90 14.79 -27.37
N ALA A 185 -9.92 15.22 -26.62
CA ALA A 185 -10.53 16.52 -26.79
C ALA A 185 -9.49 17.65 -26.65
N SER A 186 -9.71 18.77 -27.31
CA SER A 186 -8.77 19.91 -27.39
C SER A 186 -8.33 20.45 -26.02
N TRP A 187 -9.23 20.41 -25.01
CA TRP A 187 -8.87 20.80 -23.64
C TRP A 187 -7.90 19.81 -22.97
N ALA A 188 -8.03 18.51 -23.23
CA ALA A 188 -7.10 17.50 -22.70
C ALA A 188 -5.72 17.62 -23.38
N GLN A 189 -5.69 17.89 -24.69
CA GLN A 189 -4.44 18.20 -25.40
C GLN A 189 -3.75 19.43 -24.79
N ALA A 190 -4.51 20.47 -24.45
CA ALA A 190 -3.97 21.67 -23.82
C ALA A 190 -3.37 21.36 -22.43
N VAL A 191 -3.99 20.49 -21.63
CA VAL A 191 -3.44 20.05 -20.35
C VAL A 191 -2.15 19.24 -20.53
N ASN A 192 -2.12 18.31 -21.48
CA ASN A 192 -0.91 17.53 -21.79
C ASN A 192 0.22 18.42 -22.29
N HIS A 193 -0.08 19.41 -23.14
CA HIS A 193 0.89 20.41 -23.58
C HIS A 193 1.46 21.23 -22.40
N LEU A 194 0.61 21.69 -21.49
CA LEU A 194 1.04 22.39 -20.27
C LEU A 194 1.93 21.51 -19.40
N LYS A 195 1.64 20.20 -19.27
CA LYS A 195 2.52 19.25 -18.59
C LYS A 195 3.90 19.21 -19.23
N GLY A 196 3.98 19.06 -20.54
CA GLY A 196 5.26 19.10 -21.25
C GLY A 196 6.04 20.41 -21.04
N VAL A 197 5.34 21.55 -21.04
CA VAL A 197 5.97 22.85 -20.77
C VAL A 197 6.59 22.92 -19.38
N TYR A 198 5.85 22.55 -18.33
CA TYR A 198 6.41 22.62 -16.97
C TYR A 198 7.54 21.61 -16.76
N THR A 199 7.45 20.40 -17.32
CA THR A 199 8.52 19.39 -17.24
C THR A 199 9.80 19.91 -17.89
N ASN A 200 9.69 20.52 -19.09
CA ASN A 200 10.82 21.14 -19.78
C ASN A 200 11.43 22.31 -18.99
N ILE A 201 10.63 23.12 -18.32
CA ILE A 201 11.16 24.20 -17.46
C ILE A 201 11.91 23.60 -16.27
N LEU A 202 11.35 22.59 -15.58
CA LEU A 202 12.02 21.96 -14.45
C LEU A 202 13.34 21.32 -14.86
N SER A 203 13.38 20.55 -15.95
CA SER A 203 14.59 19.87 -16.43
C SER A 203 15.68 20.84 -16.88
N HIS A 204 15.33 22.06 -17.30
CA HIS A 204 16.32 23.06 -17.69
C HIS A 204 17.05 23.69 -16.49
N TYR A 205 16.39 23.85 -15.33
CA TYR A 205 16.95 24.58 -14.19
C TYR A 205 17.34 23.71 -13.01
N LEU A 206 16.87 22.46 -12.94
CA LEU A 206 17.00 21.55 -11.80
C LEU A 206 17.69 20.26 -12.24
N ASN A 207 18.42 19.63 -11.30
CA ASN A 207 18.90 18.27 -11.50
C ASN A 207 17.77 17.24 -11.33
N ASP A 208 18.00 15.98 -11.72
CA ASP A 208 16.98 14.93 -11.74
C ASP A 208 16.32 14.72 -10.36
N GLY A 209 17.12 14.68 -9.28
CA GLY A 209 16.57 14.52 -7.93
C GLY A 209 15.76 15.73 -7.44
N GLU A 210 16.19 16.96 -7.77
CA GLU A 210 15.43 18.18 -7.45
C GLU A 210 14.13 18.23 -8.25
N GLN A 211 14.17 17.84 -9.53
CA GLN A 211 13.00 17.76 -10.41
C GLN A 211 11.99 16.74 -9.90
N ALA A 212 12.46 15.52 -9.57
CA ALA A 212 11.63 14.46 -9.00
C ALA A 212 10.93 14.89 -7.70
N LEU A 213 11.66 15.56 -6.80
CA LEU A 213 11.09 16.05 -5.54
C LEU A 213 10.01 17.11 -5.76
N ILE A 214 10.20 18.02 -6.72
CA ILE A 214 9.19 19.03 -7.07
C ILE A 214 7.99 18.40 -7.76
N ALA A 215 8.18 17.47 -8.70
CA ALA A 215 7.10 16.75 -9.35
C ALA A 215 6.25 15.97 -8.34
N ALA A 216 6.91 15.27 -7.41
CA ALA A 216 6.24 14.59 -6.30
C ALA A 216 5.46 15.57 -5.40
N THR A 217 6.07 16.71 -5.04
CA THR A 217 5.44 17.68 -4.15
C THR A 217 4.31 18.45 -4.83
N LEU A 218 4.45 18.92 -6.07
CA LEU A 218 3.44 19.75 -6.75
C LEU A 218 2.29 18.93 -7.35
N PHE A 219 2.61 17.78 -7.95
CA PHE A 219 1.66 17.04 -8.79
C PHE A 219 1.37 15.63 -8.25
N GLY A 220 2.09 15.19 -7.21
CA GLY A 220 1.94 13.84 -6.65
C GLY A 220 2.58 12.75 -7.52
N ASP A 221 3.47 13.14 -8.43
CA ASP A 221 4.20 12.20 -9.28
C ASP A 221 5.49 11.76 -8.56
N VAL A 222 5.47 10.54 -8.05
CA VAL A 222 6.58 9.95 -7.27
C VAL A 222 7.41 8.97 -8.11
N ALA A 223 7.15 8.86 -9.42
CA ALA A 223 7.76 7.83 -10.26
C ALA A 223 9.29 7.95 -10.34
N ASP A 224 9.81 9.17 -10.41
CA ASP A 224 11.24 9.46 -10.54
C ASP A 224 11.92 9.74 -9.19
N LEU A 225 11.17 9.66 -8.08
CA LEU A 225 11.74 9.87 -6.75
C LEU A 225 12.63 8.68 -6.38
N SER A 226 13.83 8.93 -5.84
CA SER A 226 14.71 7.84 -5.44
C SER A 226 14.01 6.94 -4.40
N GLU A 227 14.17 5.63 -4.55
CA GLU A 227 13.54 4.65 -3.67
C GLU A 227 13.92 4.88 -2.21
N ASP A 228 15.19 5.20 -1.94
CA ASP A 228 15.67 5.46 -0.59
C ASP A 228 14.99 6.69 0.05
N PHE A 229 14.78 7.77 -0.71
CA PHE A 229 14.09 8.95 -0.19
C PHE A 229 12.59 8.69 0.02
N TYR A 230 11.97 7.91 -0.87
CA TYR A 230 10.59 7.50 -0.74
C TYR A 230 10.38 6.63 0.50
N MET A 231 11.22 5.60 0.70
CA MET A 231 11.17 4.70 1.85
C MET A 231 11.47 5.45 3.16
N ALA A 232 12.48 6.33 3.20
CA ALA A 232 12.76 7.17 4.36
C ALA A 232 11.54 8.05 4.72
N SER A 233 10.86 8.62 3.72
CA SER A 233 9.65 9.42 3.92
C SER A 233 8.49 8.59 4.49
N GLN A 234 8.37 7.32 4.08
CA GLN A 234 7.39 6.39 4.63
C GLN A 234 7.72 6.02 6.08
N GLN A 235 8.97 5.69 6.38
CA GLN A 235 9.44 5.35 7.72
C GLN A 235 9.25 6.52 8.71
N PHE A 236 9.48 7.75 8.26
CA PHE A 236 9.25 8.97 9.04
C PHE A 236 7.77 9.40 9.12
N GLY A 237 6.86 8.71 8.44
CA GLY A 237 5.43 9.01 8.45
C GLY A 237 5.04 10.29 7.68
N ILE A 238 5.91 10.80 6.81
CA ILE A 238 5.68 12.03 6.02
C ILE A 238 5.32 11.75 4.55
N ILE A 239 5.15 10.50 4.15
CA ILE A 239 4.79 10.10 2.78
C ILE A 239 3.53 10.80 2.24
N HIS A 240 2.61 11.19 3.14
CA HIS A 240 1.38 11.90 2.78
C HIS A 240 1.61 13.28 2.13
N ILE A 241 2.84 13.86 2.25
CA ILE A 241 3.22 15.12 1.62
C ILE A 241 3.27 14.98 0.10
N PHE A 242 3.65 13.80 -0.44
CA PHE A 242 3.71 13.51 -1.88
C PHE A 242 2.34 13.14 -2.47
N SER A 243 1.32 13.05 -1.65
CA SER A 243 -0.05 12.97 -2.12
C SER A 243 -0.61 14.39 -2.19
N VAL A 244 -1.13 14.80 -3.37
CA VAL A 244 -1.78 16.12 -3.49
C VAL A 244 -2.88 16.24 -2.42
N SER A 245 -2.61 17.03 -1.40
CA SER A 245 -3.43 17.08 -0.18
C SER A 245 -4.23 18.38 -0.07
N GLY A 246 -5.10 18.45 0.94
CA GLY A 246 -5.80 19.70 1.29
C GLY A 246 -4.84 20.87 1.57
N LEU A 247 -3.61 20.60 2.01
CA LEU A 247 -2.57 21.59 2.23
C LEU A 247 -2.21 22.33 0.92
N HIS A 248 -2.04 21.60 -0.19
CA HIS A 248 -1.74 22.13 -1.51
C HIS A 248 -2.81 23.10 -2.00
N VAL A 249 -4.07 22.67 -1.94
CA VAL A 249 -5.21 23.52 -2.30
C VAL A 249 -5.32 24.73 -1.37
N THR A 250 -5.06 24.54 -0.08
CA THR A 250 -5.09 25.64 0.90
C THR A 250 -4.01 26.69 0.59
N PHE A 251 -2.82 26.29 0.14
CA PHE A 251 -1.76 27.23 -0.27
C PHE A 251 -2.12 27.99 -1.53
N ILE A 252 -2.61 27.31 -2.57
CA ILE A 252 -3.07 27.95 -3.81
C ILE A 252 -4.18 28.95 -3.47
N LEU A 253 -5.16 28.52 -2.68
CA LEU A 253 -6.28 29.34 -2.26
C LEU A 253 -5.81 30.52 -1.41
N GLY A 254 -4.94 30.27 -0.41
CA GLY A 254 -4.40 31.29 0.48
C GLY A 254 -3.58 32.35 -0.26
N PHE A 255 -2.74 31.92 -1.20
CA PHE A 255 -1.94 32.83 -2.04
C PHE A 255 -2.84 33.76 -2.87
N ILE A 256 -3.86 33.22 -3.55
CA ILE A 256 -4.77 34.00 -4.37
C ILE A 256 -5.66 34.90 -3.53
N LEU A 257 -6.12 34.43 -2.36
CA LEU A 257 -6.88 35.27 -1.41
C LEU A 257 -6.02 36.41 -0.85
N ALA A 258 -4.73 36.16 -0.57
CA ALA A 258 -3.80 37.20 -0.15
C ALA A 258 -3.60 38.25 -1.25
N LEU A 259 -3.42 37.82 -2.51
CA LEU A 259 -3.32 38.71 -3.66
C LEU A 259 -4.62 39.50 -3.87
N ALA A 260 -5.78 38.84 -3.76
CA ALA A 260 -7.08 39.51 -3.87
C ALA A 260 -7.31 40.51 -2.74
N LYS A 261 -6.80 40.24 -1.54
CA LYS A 261 -6.80 41.19 -0.41
C LYS A 261 -5.94 42.41 -0.70
N LEU A 262 -4.72 42.17 -1.23
CA LEU A 262 -3.83 43.28 -1.63
C LEU A 262 -4.47 44.19 -2.69
N LEU A 263 -5.17 43.59 -3.66
CA LEU A 263 -5.91 44.29 -4.71
C LEU A 263 -7.29 44.83 -4.25
N ARG A 264 -7.62 44.68 -2.96
CA ARG A 264 -8.94 45.08 -2.38
C ARG A 264 -10.14 44.44 -3.09
N ARG A 265 -9.95 43.25 -3.70
CA ARG A 265 -10.96 42.50 -4.48
C ARG A 265 -11.43 41.21 -3.81
N GLN A 266 -11.10 40.99 -2.53
CA GLN A 266 -11.39 39.76 -1.79
C GLN A 266 -12.90 39.39 -1.72
N ASN A 267 -13.78 40.34 -1.95
CA ASN A 267 -15.23 40.17 -1.90
C ASN A 267 -15.89 40.14 -3.30
N SER A 268 -15.14 39.96 -4.36
CA SER A 268 -15.63 39.90 -5.74
C SER A 268 -16.11 38.49 -6.14
N TRP A 269 -17.24 38.37 -6.83
CA TRP A 269 -17.66 37.15 -7.52
C TRP A 269 -16.65 36.72 -8.59
N GLY A 270 -15.92 37.69 -9.18
CA GLY A 270 -14.82 37.41 -10.09
C GLY A 270 -13.72 36.55 -9.50
N LEU A 271 -13.56 36.56 -8.17
CA LEU A 271 -12.61 35.67 -7.50
C LEU A 271 -13.03 34.18 -7.58
N LEU A 272 -14.33 33.89 -7.45
CA LEU A 272 -14.85 32.53 -7.68
C LEU A 272 -14.69 32.09 -9.11
N LEU A 273 -14.99 32.97 -10.08
CA LEU A 273 -14.82 32.71 -11.51
C LEU A 273 -13.36 32.45 -11.88
N LEU A 274 -12.41 33.00 -11.14
CA LEU A 274 -10.97 32.72 -11.31
C LEU A 274 -10.54 31.42 -10.62
N LEU A 275 -10.95 31.24 -9.37
CA LEU A 275 -10.45 30.15 -8.52
C LEU A 275 -11.00 28.77 -8.91
N VAL A 276 -12.26 28.69 -9.34
CA VAL A 276 -12.84 27.39 -9.76
C VAL A 276 -12.13 26.82 -10.97
N PRO A 277 -11.93 27.54 -12.08
CA PRO A 277 -11.14 27.03 -13.22
C PRO A 277 -9.69 26.71 -12.85
N LEU A 278 -9.06 27.52 -11.97
CA LEU A 278 -7.67 27.29 -11.56
C LEU A 278 -7.52 26.01 -10.75
N LEU A 279 -8.40 25.78 -9.78
CA LEU A 279 -8.41 24.54 -8.98
C LEU A 279 -8.75 23.32 -9.86
N THR A 280 -9.64 23.49 -10.83
CA THR A 280 -9.93 22.44 -11.84
C THR A 280 -8.70 22.14 -12.67
N LEU A 281 -8.02 23.18 -13.20
CA LEU A 281 -6.78 23.01 -13.95
C LEU A 281 -5.69 22.32 -13.11
N TYR A 282 -5.50 22.75 -11.87
CA TYR A 282 -4.55 22.12 -10.96
C TYR A 282 -4.88 20.63 -10.73
N THR A 283 -6.15 20.30 -10.56
CA THR A 283 -6.60 18.90 -10.42
C THR A 283 -6.29 18.08 -11.67
N LEU A 284 -6.50 18.65 -12.85
CA LEU A 284 -6.19 18.00 -14.13
C LEU A 284 -4.67 17.81 -14.32
N LEU A 285 -3.86 18.81 -13.96
CA LEU A 285 -2.40 18.72 -13.98
C LEU A 285 -1.85 17.65 -13.02
N SER A 286 -2.57 17.37 -11.93
CA SER A 286 -2.27 16.30 -10.97
C SER A 286 -2.92 14.95 -11.33
N ASP A 287 -3.15 14.70 -12.64
CA ASP A 287 -3.77 13.50 -13.21
C ASP A 287 -5.15 13.15 -12.61
N ALA A 288 -5.89 14.17 -12.20
CA ALA A 288 -7.17 14.03 -11.51
C ALA A 288 -7.10 13.00 -10.36
N SER A 289 -5.97 12.99 -9.64
CA SER A 289 -5.78 12.08 -8.53
C SER A 289 -6.89 12.25 -7.49
N ALA A 290 -7.33 11.13 -6.88
CA ALA A 290 -8.43 11.16 -5.93
C ALA A 290 -8.22 12.16 -4.76
N PRO A 291 -7.00 12.31 -4.19
CA PRO A 291 -6.74 13.36 -3.20
C PRO A 291 -6.89 14.79 -3.75
N ALA A 292 -6.42 15.05 -4.98
CA ALA A 292 -6.54 16.37 -5.61
C ALA A 292 -8.00 16.76 -5.85
N ILE A 293 -8.82 15.83 -6.36
CA ILE A 293 -10.26 16.04 -6.57
C ILE A 293 -10.94 16.40 -5.24
N ARG A 294 -10.67 15.63 -4.16
CA ARG A 294 -11.24 15.89 -2.83
C ARG A 294 -10.88 17.27 -2.30
N ALA A 295 -9.60 17.60 -2.35
CA ALA A 295 -9.08 18.86 -1.85
C ALA A 295 -9.66 20.06 -2.62
N SER A 296 -9.68 19.99 -3.95
CA SER A 296 -10.24 21.03 -4.81
C SER A 296 -11.74 21.19 -4.59
N LEU A 297 -12.49 20.10 -4.49
CA LEU A 297 -13.93 20.14 -4.20
C LEU A 297 -14.22 20.79 -2.85
N MET A 298 -13.50 20.38 -1.78
CA MET A 298 -13.65 21.00 -0.45
C MET A 298 -13.28 22.49 -0.47
N GLY A 299 -12.23 22.88 -1.21
CA GLY A 299 -11.83 24.26 -1.42
C GLY A 299 -12.94 25.07 -2.10
N ILE A 300 -13.50 24.55 -3.19
CA ILE A 300 -14.61 25.18 -3.93
C ILE A 300 -15.85 25.31 -3.05
N LEU A 301 -16.25 24.25 -2.34
CA LEU A 301 -17.39 24.27 -1.43
C LEU A 301 -17.18 25.27 -0.27
N THR A 302 -15.96 25.38 0.24
CA THR A 302 -15.61 26.37 1.26
C THR A 302 -15.77 27.79 0.74
N LEU A 303 -15.28 28.08 -0.47
CA LEU A 303 -15.46 29.38 -1.13
C LEU A 303 -16.93 29.71 -1.38
N LEU A 304 -17.72 28.73 -1.85
CA LEU A 304 -19.16 28.90 -2.04
C LEU A 304 -19.88 29.15 -0.70
N ALA A 305 -19.53 28.40 0.35
CA ALA A 305 -20.08 28.63 1.69
C ALA A 305 -19.75 30.02 2.24
N LEU A 306 -18.54 30.54 1.97
CA LEU A 306 -18.16 31.91 2.33
C LEU A 306 -19.03 32.97 1.64
N ARG A 307 -19.60 32.67 0.49
CA ARG A 307 -20.39 33.60 -0.32
C ARG A 307 -21.87 33.45 -0.15
N LEU A 308 -22.37 32.22 -0.05
CA LEU A 308 -23.80 31.90 -0.09
C LEU A 308 -24.39 31.68 1.31
N LEU A 309 -23.60 31.19 2.26
CA LEU A 309 -24.07 30.74 3.56
C LEU A 309 -23.56 31.67 4.67
N ARG A 310 -24.49 32.14 5.53
CA ARG A 310 -24.16 32.93 6.72
C ARG A 310 -23.46 32.10 7.81
N TYR A 311 -23.62 30.80 7.80
CA TYR A 311 -23.03 29.87 8.78
C TYR A 311 -21.97 29.00 8.10
N ARG A 312 -20.75 29.04 8.64
CA ARG A 312 -19.62 28.23 8.21
C ARG A 312 -19.57 26.98 9.10
N ASP A 313 -20.21 25.89 8.69
CA ASP A 313 -20.09 24.62 9.40
C ASP A 313 -19.15 23.68 8.62
N PRO A 314 -17.90 23.51 9.09
CA PRO A 314 -16.92 22.66 8.39
C PRO A 314 -17.37 21.21 8.23
N LEU A 315 -18.10 20.66 9.21
CA LEU A 315 -18.61 19.28 9.14
C LEU A 315 -19.63 19.10 8.02
N THR A 316 -20.50 20.08 7.80
CA THR A 316 -21.46 20.04 6.69
C THR A 316 -20.75 20.12 5.33
N ILE A 317 -19.67 20.91 5.21
CA ILE A 317 -18.87 20.98 3.98
C ILE A 317 -18.18 19.64 3.69
N VAL A 318 -17.56 19.03 4.70
CA VAL A 318 -16.91 17.71 4.57
C VAL A 318 -17.93 16.65 4.19
N ALA A 319 -19.09 16.62 4.85
CA ALA A 319 -20.17 15.68 4.54
C ALA A 319 -20.69 15.86 3.10
N LEU A 320 -20.92 17.10 2.65
CA LEU A 320 -21.37 17.38 1.30
C LEU A 320 -20.33 16.95 0.25
N ALA A 321 -19.04 17.21 0.52
CA ALA A 321 -17.95 16.76 -0.37
C ALA A 321 -17.91 15.21 -0.46
N ALA A 322 -18.02 14.52 0.68
CA ALA A 322 -18.10 13.06 0.69
C ALA A 322 -19.27 12.55 -0.14
N PHE A 323 -20.45 13.12 0.02
CA PHE A 323 -21.66 12.74 -0.71
C PHE A 323 -21.49 12.92 -2.22
N MET A 324 -20.99 14.09 -2.66
CA MET A 324 -20.77 14.37 -4.09
C MET A 324 -19.78 13.37 -4.71
N LEU A 325 -18.71 13.03 -4.00
CA LEU A 325 -17.71 12.08 -4.47
C LEU A 325 -18.24 10.63 -4.49
N LEU A 326 -19.09 10.25 -3.54
CA LEU A 326 -19.69 8.93 -3.50
C LEU A 326 -20.82 8.75 -4.54
N ILE A 327 -21.51 9.82 -4.91
CA ILE A 327 -22.44 9.79 -6.07
C ILE A 327 -21.66 9.67 -7.37
N ALA A 328 -20.52 10.38 -7.50
CA ALA A 328 -19.70 10.31 -8.71
C ALA A 328 -19.05 8.92 -8.88
N ASN A 329 -18.58 8.34 -7.79
CA ASN A 329 -18.03 6.98 -7.77
C ASN A 329 -18.20 6.36 -6.36
N PRO A 330 -19.14 5.40 -6.19
CA PRO A 330 -19.41 4.78 -4.89
C PRO A 330 -18.24 3.95 -4.36
N TYR A 331 -17.37 3.44 -5.23
CA TYR A 331 -16.16 2.69 -4.84
C TYR A 331 -15.14 3.51 -4.07
N ASN A 332 -15.21 4.86 -4.14
CA ASN A 332 -14.36 5.73 -3.33
C ASN A 332 -14.43 5.39 -1.83
N LEU A 333 -15.55 4.87 -1.33
CA LEU A 333 -15.73 4.53 0.08
C LEU A 333 -14.70 3.51 0.58
N TRP A 334 -14.29 2.57 -0.26
CA TRP A 334 -13.33 1.51 0.05
C TRP A 334 -11.88 1.91 -0.22
N GLN A 335 -11.65 3.01 -0.93
CA GLN A 335 -10.29 3.48 -1.20
C GLN A 335 -9.64 4.02 0.08
N ILE A 336 -8.46 3.47 0.41
CA ILE A 336 -7.67 3.85 1.59
C ILE A 336 -7.46 5.38 1.64
N GLY A 337 -7.11 5.98 0.51
CA GLY A 337 -6.91 7.42 0.41
C GLY A 337 -8.16 8.24 0.74
N PHE A 338 -9.36 7.77 0.38
CA PHE A 338 -10.63 8.40 0.76
C PHE A 338 -10.84 8.33 2.27
N GLN A 339 -10.71 7.13 2.83
CA GLN A 339 -10.90 6.88 4.26
C GLN A 339 -9.94 7.74 5.11
N LEU A 340 -8.64 7.67 4.83
CA LEU A 340 -7.62 8.45 5.56
C LEU A 340 -7.85 9.97 5.45
N SER A 341 -8.19 10.47 4.25
CA SER A 341 -8.40 11.90 4.05
C SER A 341 -9.61 12.43 4.82
N PHE A 342 -10.75 11.73 4.77
CA PHE A 342 -11.96 12.18 5.47
C PHE A 342 -11.83 12.01 6.98
N LEU A 343 -11.20 10.93 7.45
CA LEU A 343 -10.89 10.75 8.87
C LEU A 343 -9.95 11.83 9.39
N ALA A 344 -8.85 12.12 8.68
CA ALA A 344 -7.94 13.20 9.06
C ALA A 344 -8.65 14.56 9.16
N MET A 345 -9.48 14.89 8.16
CA MET A 345 -10.29 16.13 8.21
C MET A 345 -11.23 16.19 9.40
N LEU A 346 -11.91 15.09 9.73
CA LEU A 346 -12.75 15.02 10.94
C LEU A 346 -11.92 15.22 12.20
N GLY A 347 -10.75 14.58 12.29
CA GLY A 347 -9.80 14.76 13.38
C GLY A 347 -9.38 16.22 13.54
N LEU A 348 -8.95 16.86 12.45
CA LEU A 348 -8.51 18.24 12.43
C LEU A 348 -9.62 19.26 12.80
N ILE A 349 -10.89 18.94 12.52
CA ILE A 349 -12.02 19.82 12.88
C ILE A 349 -12.43 19.64 14.34
N LEU A 350 -12.40 18.40 14.86
CA LEU A 350 -13.03 18.09 16.16
C LEU A 350 -12.06 18.10 17.34
N ILE A 351 -10.79 17.76 17.16
CA ILE A 351 -9.88 17.43 18.27
C ILE A 351 -8.97 18.59 18.70
N PRO A 352 -8.32 19.39 17.81
CA PRO A 352 -7.24 20.31 18.18
C PRO A 352 -7.66 21.34 19.25
N GLN A 353 -8.88 21.85 19.18
CA GLN A 353 -9.41 22.81 20.16
C GLN A 353 -9.44 22.27 21.60
N HIS A 354 -9.43 20.94 21.75
CA HIS A 354 -9.43 20.26 23.05
C HIS A 354 -8.01 19.87 23.48
N LEU A 355 -7.09 19.63 22.53
CA LEU A 355 -5.70 19.29 22.83
C LEU A 355 -4.81 20.50 23.07
N ALA A 356 -4.92 21.57 22.28
CA ALA A 356 -4.07 22.75 22.36
C ALA A 356 -3.97 23.35 23.79
N PRO A 357 -5.03 23.40 24.62
CA PRO A 357 -4.93 23.90 25.99
C PRO A 357 -3.97 23.12 26.90
N TYR A 358 -3.66 21.85 26.62
CA TYR A 358 -2.70 21.09 27.40
C TYR A 358 -1.25 21.51 27.14
N PHE A 359 -1.00 22.16 26.02
CA PHE A 359 0.30 22.66 25.59
C PHE A 359 0.48 24.16 25.84
N HIS A 360 -0.33 24.78 26.72
CA HIS A 360 -0.35 26.23 26.98
C HIS A 360 1.00 26.84 27.45
N ARG A 361 1.95 25.98 27.89
CA ARG A 361 3.30 26.42 28.25
C ARG A 361 4.21 26.63 27.05
N LEU A 362 3.85 26.11 25.89
CA LEU A 362 4.58 26.28 24.64
C LEU A 362 4.09 27.53 23.88
N PRO A 363 4.92 28.11 23.00
CA PRO A 363 4.47 29.10 22.04
C PRO A 363 3.25 28.62 21.26
N SER A 364 2.31 29.50 20.98
CA SER A 364 1.00 29.11 20.37
C SER A 364 1.16 28.34 19.06
N TRP A 365 2.09 28.76 18.19
CA TRP A 365 2.35 28.08 16.92
C TRP A 365 2.81 26.62 17.12
N LEU A 366 3.59 26.37 18.18
CA LEU A 366 4.08 25.02 18.51
C LEU A 366 2.98 24.18 19.15
N ALA A 367 2.21 24.77 20.07
CA ALA A 367 1.07 24.12 20.70
C ALA A 367 0.00 23.71 19.69
N ASP A 368 -0.33 24.61 18.75
CA ASP A 368 -1.29 24.35 17.68
C ASP A 368 -0.75 23.30 16.70
N GLY A 369 0.52 23.37 16.31
CA GLY A 369 1.17 22.41 15.44
C GLY A 369 1.15 20.98 16.01
N ILE A 370 1.50 20.83 17.30
CA ILE A 370 1.43 19.54 18.00
C ILE A 370 -0.01 19.05 18.09
N ALA A 371 -0.95 19.92 18.46
CA ALA A 371 -2.35 19.55 18.59
C ALA A 371 -2.96 19.11 17.26
N LEU A 372 -2.62 19.76 16.15
CA LEU A 372 -3.05 19.39 14.79
C LEU A 372 -2.46 18.04 14.36
N SER A 373 -1.14 17.83 14.54
CA SER A 373 -0.49 16.57 14.18
C SER A 373 -1.05 15.40 14.97
N LEU A 374 -1.12 15.52 16.30
CA LEU A 374 -1.70 14.50 17.18
C LEU A 374 -3.18 14.22 16.84
N ALA A 375 -3.96 15.24 16.50
CA ALA A 375 -5.36 15.05 16.13
C ALA A 375 -5.51 14.24 14.84
N ALA A 376 -4.69 14.52 13.84
CA ALA A 376 -4.67 13.73 12.59
C ALA A 376 -4.23 12.29 12.86
N GLU A 377 -3.15 12.10 13.64
CA GLU A 377 -2.63 10.77 13.97
C GLU A 377 -3.62 9.93 14.78
N LEU A 378 -4.22 10.48 15.84
CA LEU A 378 -5.21 9.76 16.65
C LEU A 378 -6.34 9.16 15.81
N VAL A 379 -6.74 9.82 14.74
CA VAL A 379 -7.85 9.34 13.91
C VAL A 379 -7.37 8.42 12.78
N SER A 380 -6.19 8.65 12.22
CA SER A 380 -5.68 7.89 11.07
C SER A 380 -4.85 6.67 11.44
N LEU A 381 -4.15 6.70 12.59
CA LEU A 381 -3.19 5.68 13.00
C LEU A 381 -3.72 4.24 12.98
N PRO A 382 -4.96 3.93 13.48
CA PRO A 382 -5.44 2.55 13.45
C PRO A 382 -5.65 2.02 12.03
N LEU A 383 -6.07 2.92 11.12
CA LEU A 383 -6.27 2.56 9.72
C LEU A 383 -4.93 2.39 8.99
N VAL A 384 -3.95 3.27 9.28
CA VAL A 384 -2.56 3.13 8.80
C VAL A 384 -1.96 1.81 9.28
N ALA A 385 -2.11 1.49 10.56
CA ALA A 385 -1.69 0.23 11.14
C ALA A 385 -2.33 -0.99 10.46
N TYR A 386 -3.61 -0.91 10.14
CA TYR A 386 -4.35 -2.01 9.50
C TYR A 386 -3.92 -2.26 8.05
N TYR A 387 -3.66 -1.20 7.27
CA TYR A 387 -3.33 -1.34 5.86
C TYR A 387 -1.83 -1.43 5.56
N PHE A 388 -1.00 -0.79 6.38
CA PHE A 388 0.45 -0.70 6.13
C PHE A 388 1.28 -1.47 7.16
N TYR A 389 0.67 -1.99 8.23
CA TYR A 389 1.31 -2.82 9.26
C TYR A 389 2.43 -2.11 10.03
N THR A 390 2.60 -0.81 9.84
CA THR A 390 3.73 -0.03 10.36
C THR A 390 3.23 1.21 11.10
N VAL A 391 3.92 1.56 12.16
CA VAL A 391 3.73 2.80 12.93
C VAL A 391 5.06 3.53 13.03
N SER A 392 5.03 4.83 12.75
CA SER A 392 6.18 5.72 12.93
C SER A 392 5.97 6.61 14.15
N PRO A 393 6.69 6.39 15.26
CA PRO A 393 6.60 7.26 16.44
C PRO A 393 7.12 8.67 16.18
N LEU A 394 7.93 8.84 15.14
CA LEU A 394 8.52 10.12 14.79
C LEU A 394 7.59 11.00 13.95
N SER A 395 6.46 10.51 13.48
CA SER A 395 5.63 11.23 12.50
C SER A 395 5.19 12.61 13.01
N THR A 396 4.79 12.75 14.28
CA THR A 396 4.46 14.05 14.88
C THR A 396 5.66 15.01 14.86
N VAL A 397 6.86 14.53 15.20
CA VAL A 397 8.08 15.36 15.23
C VAL A 397 8.47 15.75 13.80
N MET A 398 8.43 14.80 12.88
CA MET A 398 8.75 15.03 11.46
C MET A 398 7.75 16.00 10.81
N ASN A 399 6.47 15.87 11.12
CA ASN A 399 5.46 16.80 10.67
C ASN A 399 5.75 18.24 11.13
N LEU A 400 6.20 18.39 12.36
CA LEU A 400 6.53 19.70 12.92
C LEU A 400 7.80 20.31 12.31
N LEU A 401 8.83 19.48 12.02
CA LEU A 401 10.11 19.91 11.53
C LEU A 401 10.17 20.05 10.00
N VAL A 402 9.58 19.12 9.27
CA VAL A 402 9.77 18.99 7.80
C VAL A 402 8.62 19.62 7.01
N VAL A 403 7.36 19.45 7.46
CA VAL A 403 6.18 19.97 6.74
C VAL A 403 6.24 21.49 6.51
N PRO A 404 6.74 22.35 7.44
CA PRO A 404 6.88 23.78 7.16
C PRO A 404 7.75 24.09 5.93
N PHE A 405 8.82 23.33 5.72
CA PHE A 405 9.69 23.53 4.54
C PHE A 405 9.00 23.09 3.25
N PHE A 406 8.30 21.96 3.25
CA PHE A 406 7.47 21.57 2.12
C PHE A 406 6.34 22.57 1.85
N SER A 407 5.79 23.15 2.91
CA SER A 407 4.76 24.19 2.83
C SER A 407 5.27 25.47 2.15
N LEU A 408 6.57 25.77 2.28
CA LEU A 408 7.24 26.87 1.58
C LEU A 408 7.70 26.46 0.18
N LEU A 409 8.18 25.22 0.01
CA LEU A 409 8.67 24.69 -1.25
C LEU A 409 7.60 24.79 -2.33
N MET A 410 6.39 24.38 -2.04
CA MET A 410 5.29 24.32 -3.00
C MET A 410 4.94 25.69 -3.63
N PRO A 411 4.56 26.75 -2.89
CA PRO A 411 4.24 28.04 -3.49
C PRO A 411 5.44 28.69 -4.16
N LEU A 412 6.66 28.52 -3.63
CA LEU A 412 7.86 29.06 -4.26
C LEU A 412 8.17 28.36 -5.59
N SER A 413 8.01 27.03 -5.66
CA SER A 413 8.19 26.27 -6.90
C SER A 413 7.15 26.68 -7.94
N LEU A 414 5.89 26.88 -7.55
CA LEU A 414 4.85 27.34 -8.48
C LEU A 414 5.14 28.74 -9.01
N VAL A 415 5.57 29.66 -8.13
CA VAL A 415 5.94 31.02 -8.54
C VAL A 415 7.20 31.00 -9.43
N ALA A 416 8.22 30.23 -9.07
CA ALA A 416 9.44 30.09 -9.87
C ALA A 416 9.13 29.54 -11.28
N LEU A 417 8.27 28.51 -11.35
CA LEU A 417 7.82 27.91 -12.60
C LEU A 417 7.11 28.94 -13.51
N LEU A 418 6.16 29.70 -12.95
CA LEU A 418 5.44 30.74 -13.69
C LEU A 418 6.37 31.86 -14.17
N LEU A 419 7.27 32.34 -13.30
CA LEU A 419 8.21 33.40 -13.64
C LEU A 419 9.26 32.94 -14.65
N ALA A 420 9.78 31.73 -14.54
CA ALA A 420 10.72 31.16 -15.50
C ALA A 420 10.07 30.92 -16.87
N GLY A 421 8.78 30.57 -16.90
CA GLY A 421 8.02 30.48 -18.16
C GLY A 421 7.84 31.82 -18.87
N VAL A 422 7.74 32.94 -18.12
CA VAL A 422 7.60 34.29 -18.68
C VAL A 422 8.96 34.94 -18.96
N LEU A 423 9.95 34.74 -18.11
CA LEU A 423 11.29 35.32 -18.14
C LEU A 423 12.38 34.25 -18.08
N PRO A 424 12.57 33.43 -19.12
CA PRO A 424 13.51 32.31 -19.08
C PRO A 424 14.94 32.72 -18.74
N ALA A 425 15.41 33.90 -19.19
CA ALA A 425 16.75 34.40 -18.91
C ALA A 425 17.05 34.57 -17.42
N LEU A 426 16.03 34.75 -16.57
CA LEU A 426 16.13 34.87 -15.12
C LEU A 426 15.69 33.61 -14.36
N GLY A 427 15.33 32.54 -15.06
CA GLY A 427 14.77 31.31 -14.47
C GLY A 427 15.67 30.71 -13.41
N GLY A 428 16.97 30.64 -13.63
CA GLY A 428 17.94 30.17 -12.64
C GLY A 428 17.91 30.95 -11.32
N LEU A 429 17.70 32.28 -11.37
CA LEU A 429 17.56 33.14 -10.19
C LEU A 429 16.25 32.81 -9.41
N PHE A 430 15.15 32.55 -10.11
CA PHE A 430 13.88 32.23 -9.49
C PHE A 430 13.87 30.86 -8.80
N PHE A 431 14.68 29.91 -9.30
CA PHE A 431 14.83 28.58 -8.68
C PHE A 431 15.86 28.55 -7.54
N LEU A 432 16.66 29.60 -7.29
CA LEU A 432 17.62 29.60 -6.16
C LEU A 432 16.96 29.36 -4.78
N PRO A 433 15.85 30.04 -4.42
CA PRO A 433 15.19 29.77 -3.13
C PRO A 433 14.63 28.34 -3.05
N VAL A 434 14.15 27.81 -4.17
CA VAL A 434 13.62 26.44 -4.29
C VAL A 434 14.72 25.44 -4.00
N LYS A 435 15.89 25.56 -4.65
CA LYS A 435 17.06 24.71 -4.41
C LYS A 435 17.55 24.79 -2.97
N ALA A 436 17.57 25.99 -2.38
CA ALA A 436 17.97 26.17 -0.99
C ALA A 436 17.06 25.40 -0.03
N ILE A 437 15.73 25.43 -0.25
CA ILE A 437 14.79 24.69 0.59
C ILE A 437 14.92 23.18 0.37
N ILE A 438 15.10 22.71 -0.87
CA ILE A 438 15.35 21.29 -1.16
C ILE A 438 16.60 20.81 -0.40
N THR A 439 17.68 21.57 -0.47
CA THR A 439 18.93 21.26 0.25
C THR A 439 18.70 21.14 1.77
N VAL A 440 17.90 22.05 2.35
CA VAL A 440 17.55 22.00 3.78
C VAL A 440 16.73 20.76 4.11
N ILE A 441 15.72 20.44 3.28
CA ILE A 441 14.87 19.24 3.47
C ILE A 441 15.73 17.97 3.44
N VAL A 442 16.55 17.81 2.41
CA VAL A 442 17.42 16.63 2.25
C VAL A 442 18.43 16.54 3.41
N ALA A 443 19.07 17.64 3.77
CA ALA A 443 20.01 17.68 4.89
C ALA A 443 19.33 17.31 6.22
N LEU A 444 18.13 17.84 6.48
CA LEU A 444 17.35 17.54 7.68
C LEU A 444 16.95 16.08 7.74
N MET A 445 16.47 15.50 6.63
CA MET A 445 16.13 14.09 6.51
C MET A 445 17.34 13.19 6.80
N ASN A 446 18.51 13.52 6.20
CA ASN A 446 19.74 12.77 6.40
C ASN A 446 20.25 12.87 7.84
N ILE A 447 20.18 14.05 8.46
CA ILE A 447 20.58 14.24 9.86
C ILE A 447 19.69 13.39 10.77
N ILE A 448 18.37 13.45 10.59
CA ILE A 448 17.44 12.68 11.42
C ILE A 448 17.67 11.19 11.21
N HIS A 449 17.82 10.73 9.96
CA HIS A 449 18.14 9.34 9.66
C HIS A 449 19.45 8.86 10.33
N HIS A 450 20.48 9.69 10.32
CA HIS A 450 21.77 9.38 10.96
C HIS A 450 21.66 9.22 12.48
N PHE A 451 20.89 10.08 13.17
CA PHE A 451 20.77 10.06 14.62
C PHE A 451 19.74 9.07 15.16
N VAL A 452 18.69 8.82 14.41
CA VAL A 452 17.53 8.03 14.87
C VAL A 452 17.48 6.64 14.21
N GLY A 453 18.18 6.49 13.08
CA GLY A 453 18.14 5.25 12.30
C GLY A 453 16.73 4.93 11.82
N THR A 454 16.42 3.66 11.71
CA THR A 454 15.10 3.15 11.33
C THR A 454 14.20 2.97 12.54
N LEU A 455 13.72 4.08 13.12
CA LEU A 455 12.78 4.05 14.24
C LEU A 455 11.34 3.92 13.71
N HIS A 456 11.04 2.82 13.05
CA HIS A 456 9.69 2.41 12.71
C HIS A 456 9.42 1.03 13.32
N PHE A 457 8.16 0.78 13.66
CA PHE A 457 7.77 -0.50 14.26
C PHE A 457 6.72 -1.16 13.37
N HIS A 458 6.99 -2.40 13.01
CA HIS A 458 5.98 -3.26 12.41
C HIS A 458 5.14 -3.86 13.55
N ILE A 459 3.86 -3.54 13.53
CA ILE A 459 2.92 -3.99 14.57
C ILE A 459 2.04 -5.16 14.10
N GLY A 460 2.23 -5.58 12.85
CA GLY A 460 1.38 -6.55 12.20
C GLY A 460 -0.03 -6.03 11.91
N GLN A 461 -0.88 -6.86 11.33
CA GLN A 461 -2.26 -6.47 11.05
C GLN A 461 -3.12 -6.56 12.32
N PRO A 462 -3.65 -5.45 12.85
CA PRO A 462 -4.57 -5.49 13.98
C PRO A 462 -5.89 -6.16 13.59
N ALA A 463 -6.48 -6.92 14.50
CA ALA A 463 -7.78 -7.55 14.27
C ALA A 463 -8.87 -6.48 14.02
N LEU A 464 -9.77 -6.73 13.06
CA LEU A 464 -10.86 -5.79 12.71
C LEU A 464 -11.73 -5.42 13.93
N GLY A 465 -11.95 -6.37 14.86
CA GLY A 465 -12.67 -6.09 16.10
C GLY A 465 -12.00 -5.03 16.96
N LEU A 466 -10.66 -5.00 17.01
CA LEU A 466 -9.89 -3.98 17.74
C LEU A 466 -10.03 -2.61 17.11
N LEU A 467 -10.04 -2.51 15.77
CA LEU A 467 -10.34 -1.26 15.08
C LEU A 467 -11.72 -0.72 15.46
N CYS A 468 -12.74 -1.58 15.43
CA CYS A 468 -14.10 -1.20 15.82
C CYS A 468 -14.15 -0.67 17.26
N PHE A 469 -13.49 -1.36 18.19
CA PHE A 469 -13.39 -0.92 19.60
C PHE A 469 -12.65 0.42 19.72
N TYR A 470 -11.56 0.61 18.98
CA TYR A 470 -10.81 1.86 19.00
C TYR A 470 -11.69 3.03 18.53
N TYR A 471 -12.35 2.92 17.39
CA TYR A 471 -13.19 4.00 16.86
C TYR A 471 -14.44 4.24 17.72
N LEU A 472 -15.00 3.20 18.32
CA LEU A 472 -16.07 3.37 19.32
C LEU A 472 -15.55 4.13 20.56
N GLY A 473 -14.37 3.76 21.06
CA GLY A 473 -13.71 4.48 22.16
C GLY A 473 -13.41 5.93 21.81
N LEU A 474 -12.91 6.19 20.61
CA LEU A 474 -12.66 7.55 20.12
C LEU A 474 -13.96 8.37 20.01
N LEU A 475 -15.04 7.76 19.52
CA LEU A 475 -16.35 8.41 19.47
C LEU A 475 -16.87 8.76 20.86
N LEU A 476 -16.79 7.82 21.81
CA LEU A 476 -17.16 8.05 23.21
C LEU A 476 -16.29 9.15 23.84
N PHE A 477 -14.98 9.14 23.55
CA PHE A 477 -14.06 10.20 23.96
C PHE A 477 -14.49 11.57 23.45
N LEU A 478 -14.81 11.69 22.16
CA LEU A 478 -15.29 12.94 21.58
C LEU A 478 -16.63 13.39 22.20
N LEU A 479 -17.56 12.47 22.44
CA LEU A 479 -18.82 12.75 23.11
C LEU A 479 -18.63 13.25 24.55
N VAL A 480 -17.66 12.68 25.27
CA VAL A 480 -17.31 13.09 26.63
C VAL A 480 -16.60 14.45 26.63
N LEU A 481 -15.64 14.67 25.71
CA LEU A 481 -14.98 15.98 25.56
C LEU A 481 -15.97 17.11 25.29
N LEU A 482 -17.02 16.82 24.52
CA LEU A 482 -18.05 17.80 24.18
C LEU A 482 -18.99 18.12 25.35
N ASN A 483 -19.14 17.21 26.35
CA ASN A 483 -20.22 17.29 27.36
C ASN A 483 -19.77 17.19 28.85
N ALA A 484 -18.49 16.88 29.15
CA ALA A 484 -18.09 16.54 30.53
C ALA A 484 -16.78 17.17 31.01
N PRO A 485 -16.54 17.23 32.34
CA PRO A 485 -15.31 17.77 32.93
C PRO A 485 -14.08 16.92 32.67
N ARG A 486 -12.90 17.56 32.73
CA ARG A 486 -11.55 17.09 32.32
C ARG A 486 -11.14 15.70 32.82
N ILE A 487 -11.67 15.21 33.96
CA ILE A 487 -11.32 13.91 34.55
C ILE A 487 -11.77 12.74 33.66
N HIS A 488 -12.93 12.85 33.01
CA HIS A 488 -13.45 11.82 32.12
C HIS A 488 -12.65 11.73 30.81
N ALA A 489 -12.09 12.87 30.36
CA ALA A 489 -11.21 12.90 29.17
C ALA A 489 -9.91 12.12 29.42
N LEU A 490 -9.29 12.26 30.60
CA LEU A 490 -8.07 11.49 30.97
C LEU A 490 -8.34 10.00 31.07
N ALA A 491 -9.45 9.59 31.69
CA ALA A 491 -9.82 8.17 31.79
C ALA A 491 -10.04 7.55 30.41
N LEU A 492 -10.67 8.27 29.50
CA LEU A 492 -10.93 7.79 28.16
C LEU A 492 -9.68 7.80 27.26
N THR A 493 -8.78 8.78 27.44
CA THR A 493 -7.45 8.75 26.81
C THR A 493 -6.66 7.50 27.25
N ALA A 494 -6.74 7.15 28.53
CA ALA A 494 -6.14 5.91 29.04
C ALA A 494 -6.77 4.65 28.44
N VAL A 495 -8.10 4.64 28.22
CA VAL A 495 -8.78 3.52 27.54
C VAL A 495 -8.37 3.45 26.06
N CYS A 496 -8.30 4.58 25.35
CA CYS A 496 -7.82 4.59 23.97
C CYS A 496 -6.35 4.15 23.86
N ALA A 497 -5.50 4.58 24.80
CA ALA A 497 -4.11 4.16 24.87
C ALA A 497 -3.96 2.65 25.20
N LEU A 498 -4.82 2.14 26.08
CA LEU A 498 -4.86 0.69 26.39
C LEU A 498 -5.33 -0.12 25.18
N VAL A 499 -6.36 0.34 24.48
CA VAL A 499 -6.85 -0.32 23.26
C VAL A 499 -5.78 -0.23 22.15
N ALA A 500 -5.11 0.90 22.00
CA ALA A 500 -3.98 1.03 21.08
C ALA A 500 -2.84 0.05 21.45
N ALA A 501 -2.51 -0.06 22.73
CA ALA A 501 -1.49 -1.02 23.22
C ALA A 501 -1.91 -2.48 22.99
N LEU A 502 -3.20 -2.81 23.09
CA LEU A 502 -3.73 -4.13 22.78
C LEU A 502 -3.70 -4.42 21.26
N CYS A 503 -3.82 -3.38 20.41
CA CYS A 503 -3.64 -3.47 18.95
C CYS A 503 -2.17 -3.76 18.56
N LEU A 504 -1.21 -3.48 19.44
CA LEU A 504 0.22 -3.70 19.20
C LEU A 504 0.67 -5.17 19.43
N ARG A 505 -0.26 -6.12 19.56
CA ARG A 505 0.10 -7.53 19.66
C ARG A 505 0.55 -8.07 18.30
N PRO A 506 1.61 -8.91 18.27
CA PRO A 506 2.08 -9.52 17.02
C PRO A 506 0.93 -10.26 16.34
N ALA A 507 0.86 -10.11 15.02
CA ALA A 507 -0.16 -10.77 14.20
C ALA A 507 0.17 -12.25 13.93
N ALA A 508 1.44 -12.66 14.13
CA ALA A 508 1.85 -14.04 13.92
C ALA A 508 1.24 -14.97 14.99
N PRO A 509 0.58 -16.07 14.58
CA PRO A 509 0.13 -17.09 15.50
C PRO A 509 1.30 -17.68 16.29
N ALA A 510 1.12 -17.94 17.58
CA ALA A 510 2.19 -18.46 18.45
C ALA A 510 2.63 -19.88 18.07
N ASP A 511 1.78 -20.63 17.39
CA ASP A 511 2.00 -21.98 16.88
C ASP A 511 2.55 -22.04 15.46
N LEU A 512 2.63 -20.90 14.76
CA LEU A 512 3.26 -20.81 13.44
C LEU A 512 4.74 -21.15 13.56
N ARG A 513 5.23 -22.02 12.66
CA ARG A 513 6.65 -22.39 12.59
C ARG A 513 7.28 -22.00 11.26
N LEU A 514 6.83 -22.56 10.16
CA LEU A 514 7.37 -22.28 8.85
C LEU A 514 6.32 -21.67 7.95
N SER A 515 6.68 -20.62 7.21
CA SER A 515 5.90 -20.07 6.10
C SER A 515 6.76 -20.11 4.84
N MET A 516 6.30 -20.81 3.83
CA MET A 516 6.82 -20.73 2.47
C MET A 516 5.90 -19.79 1.70
N PHE A 517 6.44 -18.70 1.19
CA PHE A 517 5.68 -17.66 0.50
C PHE A 517 5.63 -17.91 -1.01
N ASP A 518 4.52 -17.53 -1.62
CA ASP A 518 4.41 -17.43 -3.08
C ASP A 518 5.14 -16.16 -3.54
N VAL A 519 6.43 -16.29 -3.80
CA VAL A 519 7.28 -15.21 -4.31
C VAL A 519 7.32 -15.17 -5.85
N GLY A 520 6.47 -15.97 -6.50
CA GLY A 520 6.55 -16.26 -7.93
C GLY A 520 7.59 -17.33 -8.22
N GLN A 521 8.40 -17.14 -9.26
CA GLN A 521 9.54 -18.03 -9.51
C GLN A 521 10.68 -17.62 -8.57
N GLY A 522 11.12 -18.55 -7.72
CA GLY A 522 12.13 -18.33 -6.68
C GLY A 522 11.77 -18.98 -5.35
N THR A 523 12.61 -18.84 -4.35
CA THR A 523 12.39 -19.39 -3.00
C THR A 523 12.40 -18.31 -1.94
N GLY A 524 11.39 -18.31 -1.05
CA GLY A 524 11.32 -17.43 0.10
C GLY A 524 10.58 -18.12 1.26
N CYS A 525 11.32 -18.45 2.32
CA CYS A 525 10.77 -19.11 3.50
C CYS A 525 11.12 -18.32 4.77
N ALA A 526 10.21 -18.27 5.73
CA ALA A 526 10.49 -17.74 7.05
C ALA A 526 10.06 -18.73 8.14
N TYR A 527 10.93 -18.92 9.11
CA TYR A 527 10.72 -19.78 10.26
C TYR A 527 10.66 -18.95 11.53
N GLN A 528 9.65 -19.21 12.36
CA GLN A 528 9.51 -18.61 13.69
C GLN A 528 9.86 -19.64 14.77
N SER A 529 10.87 -19.33 15.59
CA SER A 529 11.21 -20.15 16.74
C SER A 529 10.15 -20.06 17.86
N THR A 530 10.21 -20.98 18.82
CA THR A 530 9.34 -20.93 20.02
C THR A 530 9.57 -19.67 20.87
N ASN A 531 10.75 -19.07 20.78
CA ASN A 531 11.11 -17.84 21.50
C ASN A 531 10.72 -16.56 20.75
N GLY A 532 10.19 -16.69 19.52
CA GLY A 532 9.79 -15.58 18.69
C GLY A 532 10.91 -15.03 17.79
N ASP A 533 12.08 -15.68 17.74
CA ASP A 533 13.15 -15.35 16.79
C ASP A 533 12.76 -15.77 15.37
N TRP A 534 13.17 -14.96 14.38
CA TRP A 534 12.85 -15.22 12.99
C TRP A 534 14.11 -15.57 12.18
N LEU A 535 14.02 -16.68 11.45
CA LEU A 535 15.02 -17.13 10.49
C LEU A 535 14.40 -17.07 9.11
N VAL A 536 15.17 -16.60 8.12
CA VAL A 536 14.73 -16.54 6.72
C VAL A 536 15.66 -17.41 5.89
N PHE A 537 15.09 -18.22 5.00
CA PHE A 537 15.80 -19.06 4.05
C PHE A 537 15.44 -18.61 2.64
N ASP A 538 16.40 -18.05 1.94
CA ASP A 538 16.26 -17.33 0.68
C ASP A 538 15.22 -16.21 0.75
N THR A 539 15.27 -15.27 -0.20
CA THR A 539 14.47 -14.04 -0.12
C THR A 539 13.57 -13.82 -1.33
N GLY A 540 13.60 -14.77 -2.29
CA GLY A 540 12.87 -14.67 -3.53
C GLY A 540 13.46 -13.66 -4.52
N PRO A 541 12.76 -13.42 -5.64
CA PRO A 541 13.17 -12.45 -6.64
C PRO A 541 13.07 -11.00 -6.11
N GLY A 542 13.53 -10.04 -6.87
CA GLY A 542 13.62 -8.62 -6.48
C GLY A 542 12.31 -7.90 -6.18
N SER A 543 11.33 -8.58 -5.57
CA SER A 543 10.06 -8.04 -5.10
C SER A 543 10.05 -7.90 -3.58
N ASP A 544 9.20 -7.01 -3.06
CA ASP A 544 9.01 -6.81 -1.62
C ASP A 544 8.00 -7.78 -0.98
N THR A 545 7.62 -8.85 -1.68
CA THR A 545 6.57 -9.81 -1.26
C THR A 545 6.87 -10.43 0.10
N LEU A 546 8.10 -10.92 0.31
CA LEU A 546 8.52 -11.50 1.59
C LEU A 546 8.51 -10.43 2.70
N ALA A 547 9.05 -9.23 2.42
CA ALA A 547 9.07 -8.13 3.36
C ALA A 547 7.65 -7.70 3.78
N GLN A 548 6.71 -7.63 2.83
CA GLN A 548 5.29 -7.33 3.12
C GLN A 548 4.68 -8.36 4.07
N SER A 549 4.93 -9.65 3.82
CA SER A 549 4.41 -10.72 4.64
C SER A 549 4.99 -10.71 6.06
N LEU A 550 6.29 -10.43 6.20
CA LEU A 550 6.93 -10.28 7.50
C LEU A 550 6.40 -9.05 8.28
N ARG A 551 6.15 -7.92 7.58
CA ARG A 551 5.47 -6.74 8.16
C ARG A 551 4.07 -7.09 8.66
N TYR A 552 3.32 -7.87 7.87
CA TYR A 552 1.99 -8.37 8.26
C TYR A 552 2.03 -9.18 9.56
N TYR A 553 3.07 -9.97 9.80
CA TYR A 553 3.29 -10.70 11.04
C TYR A 553 3.84 -9.85 12.19
N GLY A 554 4.18 -8.60 11.96
CA GLY A 554 4.75 -7.70 12.97
C GLY A 554 6.21 -8.01 13.31
N VAL A 555 6.93 -8.62 12.38
CA VAL A 555 8.37 -8.87 12.53
C VAL A 555 9.10 -7.53 12.54
N ASN A 556 10.00 -7.33 13.49
CA ASN A 556 10.84 -6.13 13.58
C ASN A 556 12.34 -6.49 13.46
N ARG A 557 12.69 -7.73 13.78
CA ARG A 557 14.06 -8.23 13.74
C ARG A 557 14.10 -9.61 13.10
N ILE A 558 15.07 -9.81 12.24
CA ILE A 558 15.42 -11.10 11.67
C ILE A 558 16.76 -11.52 12.27
N ASP A 559 16.77 -12.65 12.98
CA ASP A 559 17.98 -13.10 13.66
C ASP A 559 18.99 -13.71 12.70
N THR A 560 18.53 -14.46 11.70
CA THR A 560 19.42 -15.06 10.71
C THR A 560 18.73 -15.13 9.35
N ILE A 561 19.45 -14.71 8.31
CA ILE A 561 19.10 -15.01 6.92
C ILE A 561 20.12 -16.03 6.41
N VAL A 562 19.66 -17.10 5.79
CA VAL A 562 20.49 -18.10 5.11
C VAL A 562 20.20 -17.99 3.62
N LEU A 563 21.22 -17.68 2.83
CA LEU A 563 21.15 -17.68 1.37
C LEU A 563 21.73 -18.97 0.83
N SER A 564 20.95 -19.66 0.03
CA SER A 564 21.42 -20.89 -0.64
C SER A 564 22.51 -20.57 -1.66
N HIS A 565 22.31 -19.57 -2.52
CA HIS A 565 23.25 -19.13 -3.56
C HIS A 565 22.94 -17.69 -4.02
N GLY A 566 23.62 -17.21 -5.06
CA GLY A 566 23.61 -15.80 -5.49
C GLY A 566 22.62 -15.44 -6.59
N ASP A 567 21.78 -16.37 -7.09
CA ASP A 567 20.85 -16.08 -8.17
C ASP A 567 19.72 -15.14 -7.74
N ALA A 568 19.28 -14.30 -8.69
CA ALA A 568 18.30 -13.25 -8.46
C ALA A 568 16.98 -13.75 -7.86
N ASP A 569 16.56 -14.99 -8.15
CA ASP A 569 15.34 -15.57 -7.62
C ASP A 569 15.48 -16.16 -6.20
N HIS A 570 16.67 -16.06 -5.61
CA HIS A 570 16.97 -16.40 -4.20
C HIS A 570 17.44 -15.21 -3.37
N ILE A 571 18.27 -14.31 -3.95
CA ILE A 571 18.84 -13.15 -3.23
C ILE A 571 18.13 -11.83 -3.53
N GLY A 572 17.36 -11.72 -4.62
CA GLY A 572 16.84 -10.46 -5.12
C GLY A 572 15.98 -9.67 -4.12
N GLY A 573 15.22 -10.36 -3.26
CA GLY A 573 14.41 -9.72 -2.22
C GLY A 573 15.18 -9.21 -0.99
N LEU A 574 16.48 -9.53 -0.87
CA LEU A 574 17.28 -9.21 0.31
C LEU A 574 17.41 -7.71 0.59
N ALA A 575 17.49 -6.88 -0.47
CA ALA A 575 17.53 -5.43 -0.32
C ALA A 575 16.34 -4.88 0.48
N HIS A 576 15.14 -5.40 0.22
CA HIS A 576 13.93 -4.99 0.93
C HIS A 576 13.98 -5.41 2.41
N LEU A 577 14.52 -6.60 2.71
CA LEU A 577 14.66 -7.07 4.09
C LEU A 577 15.68 -6.24 4.88
N LEU A 578 16.84 -5.93 4.29
CA LEU A 578 17.90 -5.15 4.93
C LEU A 578 17.50 -3.68 5.17
N ARG A 579 16.60 -3.14 4.35
CA ARG A 579 16.06 -1.77 4.52
C ARG A 579 14.97 -1.70 5.60
N ASP A 580 14.13 -2.74 5.69
CA ASP A 580 12.92 -2.73 6.53
C ASP A 580 13.13 -3.32 7.92
N PHE A 581 14.06 -4.25 8.07
CA PHE A 581 14.24 -5.03 9.29
C PHE A 581 15.67 -4.91 9.82
N HIS A 582 15.80 -5.02 11.14
CA HIS A 582 17.10 -5.22 11.74
C HIS A 582 17.55 -6.68 11.54
N VAL A 583 18.46 -6.91 10.61
CA VAL A 583 19.04 -8.23 10.32
C VAL A 583 20.32 -8.40 11.12
N LYS A 584 20.32 -9.36 12.07
CA LYS A 584 21.48 -9.56 12.96
C LYS A 584 22.63 -10.25 12.23
N GLN A 585 22.35 -11.30 11.47
CA GLN A 585 23.37 -12.05 10.74
C GLN A 585 22.86 -12.61 9.42
N LEU A 586 23.78 -12.75 8.46
CA LEU A 586 23.56 -13.28 7.13
C LEU A 586 24.58 -14.37 6.85
N ILE A 587 24.11 -15.58 6.54
CA ILE A 587 24.92 -16.72 6.16
C ILE A 587 24.87 -16.84 4.63
N ALA A 588 26.01 -16.78 3.96
CA ALA A 588 26.10 -16.90 2.50
C ALA A 588 27.40 -17.59 2.10
N SER A 589 27.39 -18.26 0.94
CA SER A 589 28.61 -18.79 0.34
C SER A 589 29.53 -17.66 -0.13
N PRO A 590 30.86 -17.85 -0.16
CA PRO A 590 31.77 -16.89 -0.76
C PRO A 590 31.46 -16.62 -2.25
N ALA A 591 30.94 -17.59 -2.98
CA ALA A 591 30.54 -17.45 -4.38
C ALA A 591 29.35 -16.47 -4.52
N ALA A 592 28.32 -16.60 -3.70
CA ALA A 592 27.16 -15.70 -3.71
C ALA A 592 27.56 -14.23 -3.45
N GLN A 593 28.67 -13.99 -2.74
CA GLN A 593 29.17 -12.65 -2.41
C GLN A 593 29.95 -11.97 -3.55
N THR A 594 30.14 -12.62 -4.69
CA THR A 594 30.88 -12.08 -5.84
C THR A 594 29.96 -11.59 -6.96
N GLY A 595 28.67 -11.90 -6.91
CA GLY A 595 27.67 -11.56 -7.94
C GLY A 595 27.31 -10.08 -8.03
N GLU A 596 26.71 -9.69 -9.15
CA GLU A 596 26.22 -8.32 -9.38
C GLU A 596 25.12 -7.97 -8.36
N GLU A 597 24.22 -8.90 -8.06
CA GLU A 597 23.15 -8.72 -7.06
C GLU A 597 23.73 -8.39 -5.68
N TRP A 598 24.78 -9.10 -5.25
CA TRP A 598 25.45 -8.80 -3.98
C TRP A 598 26.12 -7.43 -3.94
N GLN A 599 26.70 -6.97 -5.05
CA GLN A 599 27.34 -5.67 -5.12
C GLN A 599 26.33 -4.54 -4.86
N MET A 600 25.11 -4.67 -5.37
CA MET A 600 24.02 -3.74 -5.13
C MET A 600 23.56 -3.71 -3.67
N LEU A 601 23.78 -4.78 -2.91
CA LEU A 601 23.40 -4.90 -1.50
C LEU A 601 24.42 -4.26 -0.53
N THR A 602 25.66 -4.03 -0.99
CA THR A 602 26.76 -3.54 -0.14
C THR A 602 26.41 -2.31 0.72
N PRO A 603 25.68 -1.31 0.23
CA PRO A 603 25.28 -0.16 1.05
C PRO A 603 24.44 -0.51 2.28
N TYR A 604 23.64 -1.60 2.22
CA TYR A 604 22.67 -2.01 3.24
C TYR A 604 23.22 -3.02 4.25
N LEU A 605 24.41 -3.60 4.01
CA LEU A 605 25.02 -4.66 4.83
C LEU A 605 25.78 -4.13 6.05
N LYS A 606 25.84 -2.81 6.28
CA LYS A 606 26.74 -2.18 7.25
C LYS A 606 26.56 -2.67 8.70
N ASP A 607 25.32 -2.97 9.09
CA ASP A 607 24.96 -3.36 10.45
C ASP A 607 24.65 -4.86 10.58
N THR A 608 24.90 -5.65 9.53
CA THR A 608 24.62 -7.07 9.48
C THR A 608 25.93 -7.87 9.55
N ALA A 609 26.01 -8.82 10.46
CA ALA A 609 27.17 -9.71 10.55
C ALA A 609 27.13 -10.75 9.43
N ILE A 610 28.12 -10.72 8.51
CA ILE A 610 28.21 -11.68 7.41
C ILE A 610 29.01 -12.89 7.87
N ILE A 611 28.41 -14.07 7.80
CA ILE A 611 29.05 -15.35 8.11
C ILE A 611 29.28 -16.12 6.81
N ASN A 612 30.55 -16.33 6.50
CA ASN A 612 30.93 -17.07 5.31
C ASN A 612 30.73 -18.59 5.50
N ALA A 613 29.84 -19.17 4.73
CA ALA A 613 29.61 -20.60 4.69
C ALA A 613 30.69 -21.32 3.84
N ASN A 614 31.95 -21.21 4.24
CA ASN A 614 33.09 -21.90 3.57
C ASN A 614 33.39 -23.27 4.16
N ARG A 615 32.65 -23.70 5.18
CA ARG A 615 32.72 -24.98 5.88
C ARG A 615 31.36 -25.30 6.50
N ALA A 616 31.21 -26.51 7.03
CA ALA A 616 30.02 -26.84 7.81
C ALA A 616 29.93 -25.90 9.05
N LEU A 617 28.74 -25.34 9.22
CA LEU A 617 28.39 -24.44 10.33
C LEU A 617 27.26 -25.10 11.13
N THR A 618 27.35 -25.01 12.45
CA THR A 618 26.28 -25.48 13.32
C THR A 618 26.01 -24.42 14.40
N PHE A 619 24.75 -24.06 14.54
CA PHE A 619 24.26 -23.11 15.55
C PHE A 619 23.23 -23.82 16.42
N HIS A 620 23.37 -23.67 17.73
CA HIS A 620 22.41 -24.22 18.70
C HIS A 620 21.88 -23.07 19.60
N ALA A 621 20.55 -22.99 19.73
CA ALA A 621 19.90 -22.05 20.64
C ALA A 621 18.55 -22.63 21.07
N ASP A 622 18.36 -22.80 22.36
CA ASP A 622 17.05 -23.09 23.01
C ASP A 622 16.21 -24.20 22.34
N GLY A 623 16.84 -25.34 22.04
CA GLY A 623 16.18 -26.48 21.38
C GLY A 623 16.12 -26.41 19.85
N LEU A 624 16.64 -25.33 19.28
CA LEU A 624 16.81 -25.14 17.84
C LEU A 624 18.25 -25.49 17.43
N SER A 625 18.40 -26.29 16.37
CA SER A 625 19.68 -26.58 15.73
C SER A 625 19.61 -26.19 14.26
N LEU A 626 20.48 -25.31 13.83
CA LEU A 626 20.67 -24.95 12.42
C LEU A 626 22.03 -25.45 11.97
N GLU A 627 22.03 -26.36 11.03
CA GLU A 627 23.22 -26.91 10.40
C GLU A 627 23.28 -26.49 8.93
N CYS A 628 24.36 -25.86 8.52
CA CYS A 628 24.58 -25.44 7.13
C CYS A 628 25.81 -26.15 6.57
N VAL A 629 25.71 -26.68 5.36
CA VAL A 629 26.82 -27.26 4.63
C VAL A 629 26.94 -26.62 3.27
N LEU A 630 28.19 -26.38 2.86
CA LEU A 630 28.50 -25.91 1.52
C LEU A 630 28.67 -27.10 0.61
N ARG A 631 28.06 -27.08 -0.58
CA ARG A 631 28.16 -28.08 -1.60
C ARG A 631 28.43 -27.46 -2.96
N ASP A 632 29.40 -28.04 -3.68
CA ASP A 632 29.66 -27.71 -5.08
C ASP A 632 28.66 -28.50 -5.95
N ILE A 633 27.89 -27.77 -6.78
CA ILE A 633 26.90 -28.37 -7.67
C ILE A 633 27.45 -28.62 -9.09
N GLY A 634 28.76 -28.35 -9.31
CA GLY A 634 29.44 -28.68 -10.58
C GLY A 634 28.96 -27.86 -11.78
N THR A 635 28.52 -26.60 -11.58
CA THR A 635 28.14 -25.69 -12.66
C THR A 635 29.34 -24.85 -13.10
N ASP A 636 29.37 -24.44 -14.38
CA ASP A 636 30.35 -23.47 -14.89
C ASP A 636 30.06 -22.03 -14.41
N ASP A 637 28.89 -21.82 -13.88
CA ASP A 637 28.47 -20.54 -13.31
C ASP A 637 29.09 -20.37 -11.93
N LYS A 638 29.98 -19.38 -11.80
CA LYS A 638 30.74 -19.14 -10.57
C LYS A 638 29.89 -18.71 -9.39
N GLU A 639 28.75 -18.07 -9.65
CA GLU A 639 27.82 -17.56 -8.61
C GLU A 639 27.03 -18.72 -7.99
N ASN A 640 26.71 -19.75 -8.81
CA ASN A 640 25.91 -20.90 -8.43
C ASN A 640 26.76 -22.15 -8.12
N ALA A 641 28.06 -22.09 -8.35
CA ALA A 641 28.94 -23.24 -8.16
C ALA A 641 28.89 -23.86 -6.76
N ASN A 642 28.65 -23.02 -5.73
CA ASN A 642 28.65 -23.44 -4.32
C ASN A 642 27.36 -23.05 -3.64
N GLN A 643 26.53 -24.03 -3.31
CA GLN A 643 25.27 -23.80 -2.60
C GLN A 643 25.36 -24.14 -1.12
N VAL A 644 24.65 -23.34 -0.32
CA VAL A 644 24.45 -23.60 1.10
C VAL A 644 23.16 -24.40 1.26
N ILE A 645 23.28 -25.63 1.72
CA ILE A 645 22.14 -26.48 2.10
C ILE A 645 22.02 -26.41 3.61
N ALA A 646 20.80 -26.18 4.11
CA ALA A 646 20.56 -26.00 5.52
C ALA A 646 19.56 -27.02 6.07
N ARG A 647 19.88 -27.62 7.21
CA ARG A 647 18.95 -28.43 8.02
C ARG A 647 18.62 -27.68 9.31
N LEU A 648 17.35 -27.43 9.52
CA LEU A 648 16.84 -26.85 10.74
C LEU A 648 16.10 -27.91 11.54
N THR A 649 16.45 -28.07 12.82
CA THR A 649 15.74 -28.98 13.72
C THR A 649 15.23 -28.21 14.92
N ASP A 650 13.92 -28.27 15.15
CA ASP A 650 13.24 -27.65 16.30
C ASP A 650 12.58 -28.76 17.14
N ASN A 651 13.15 -29.00 18.30
CA ASN A 651 12.72 -30.07 19.20
C ASN A 651 12.67 -31.45 18.48
N ASN A 652 11.54 -31.80 17.88
CA ASN A 652 11.32 -33.09 17.21
C ASN A 652 10.95 -32.95 15.73
N THR A 653 10.98 -31.76 15.16
CA THR A 653 10.63 -31.53 13.75
C THR A 653 11.85 -31.02 12.98
N SER A 654 12.18 -31.68 11.88
CA SER A 654 13.31 -31.34 11.02
C SER A 654 12.85 -30.79 9.65
N TYR A 655 13.53 -29.75 9.19
CA TYR A 655 13.29 -29.08 7.93
C TYR A 655 14.57 -29.07 7.12
N LEU A 656 14.50 -29.44 5.84
CA LEU A 656 15.65 -29.42 4.94
C LEU A 656 15.43 -28.45 3.81
N PHE A 657 16.30 -27.43 3.74
CA PHE A 657 16.35 -26.40 2.70
C PHE A 657 17.46 -26.74 1.73
N THR A 658 17.09 -27.14 0.53
CA THR A 658 18.00 -27.74 -0.46
C THR A 658 18.54 -26.77 -1.50
N GLY A 659 18.01 -25.52 -1.55
CA GLY A 659 18.33 -24.58 -2.62
C GLY A 659 18.06 -25.17 -4.01
N ASP A 660 18.89 -24.86 -4.97
CA ASP A 660 18.81 -25.36 -6.36
C ASP A 660 19.72 -26.57 -6.63
N SER A 661 19.93 -27.40 -5.58
CA SER A 661 20.76 -28.57 -5.64
C SER A 661 20.32 -29.54 -6.74
N ASN A 662 21.31 -30.11 -7.47
CA ASN A 662 21.08 -31.15 -8.43
C ASN A 662 21.04 -32.54 -7.77
N ALA A 663 20.66 -33.59 -8.52
CA ALA A 663 20.52 -34.96 -8.03
C ALA A 663 21.80 -35.52 -7.40
N ASP A 664 22.99 -35.24 -7.98
CA ASP A 664 24.28 -35.72 -7.49
C ASP A 664 24.65 -35.08 -6.13
N THR A 665 24.39 -33.81 -5.97
CA THR A 665 24.62 -33.08 -4.71
C THR A 665 23.77 -33.65 -3.57
N LEU A 666 22.52 -33.99 -3.84
CA LEU A 666 21.59 -34.55 -2.86
C LEU A 666 22.03 -35.94 -2.35
N THR A 667 22.67 -36.75 -3.19
CA THR A 667 23.16 -38.08 -2.80
C THR A 667 24.23 -38.03 -1.70
N ASN A 668 25.02 -36.97 -1.64
CA ASN A 668 26.20 -36.86 -0.78
C ASN A 668 25.95 -35.92 0.45
N LEU A 669 24.71 -35.73 0.89
CA LEU A 669 24.44 -34.96 2.07
C LEU A 669 24.91 -35.69 3.35
N PRO A 670 25.37 -34.94 4.38
CA PRO A 670 25.87 -35.51 5.63
C PRO A 670 24.77 -36.11 6.50
N TRP A 671 23.52 -35.77 6.22
CA TRP A 671 22.36 -36.17 7.02
C TRP A 671 21.73 -37.43 6.41
N GLN A 672 21.86 -38.54 7.12
CA GLN A 672 21.27 -39.83 6.75
C GLN A 672 19.99 -40.13 7.54
N GLU A 673 19.63 -39.27 8.49
CA GLU A 673 18.43 -39.41 9.29
C GLU A 673 17.22 -38.86 8.53
N PRO A 674 16.02 -39.44 8.72
CA PRO A 674 14.78 -38.91 8.13
C PRO A 674 14.55 -37.43 8.42
N THR A 675 13.97 -36.74 7.47
CA THR A 675 13.62 -35.31 7.59
C THR A 675 12.12 -35.15 7.45
N ASP A 676 11.46 -34.47 8.41
CA ASP A 676 10.00 -34.36 8.39
C ASP A 676 9.48 -33.51 7.22
N VAL A 677 10.16 -32.39 6.89
CA VAL A 677 9.75 -31.47 5.83
C VAL A 677 10.91 -31.17 4.89
N ILE A 678 10.71 -31.42 3.62
CA ILE A 678 11.68 -31.06 2.57
C ILE A 678 11.15 -29.93 1.71
N ILE A 679 11.97 -28.90 1.54
CA ILE A 679 11.79 -27.91 0.49
C ILE A 679 12.41 -28.51 -0.77
N VAL A 680 11.55 -28.80 -1.77
CA VAL A 680 11.93 -29.52 -3.00
C VAL A 680 12.95 -28.69 -3.77
N PRO A 681 14.09 -29.27 -4.15
CA PRO A 681 15.18 -28.54 -4.77
C PRO A 681 14.81 -28.01 -6.16
N HIS A 682 15.38 -26.85 -6.50
CA HIS A 682 15.31 -26.21 -7.79
C HIS A 682 13.88 -26.10 -8.32
N HIS A 683 12.96 -25.69 -7.46
CA HIS A 683 11.54 -25.48 -7.77
C HIS A 683 10.81 -26.69 -8.34
N GLY A 684 11.33 -27.89 -8.13
CA GLY A 684 10.84 -29.12 -8.74
C GLY A 684 11.36 -29.36 -10.15
N SER A 685 12.59 -28.97 -10.45
CA SER A 685 13.29 -29.32 -11.70
C SER A 685 13.56 -30.81 -11.80
N LYS A 686 13.34 -31.40 -12.97
CA LYS A 686 13.71 -32.82 -13.25
C LYS A 686 15.20 -33.12 -13.04
N ASN A 687 16.08 -32.12 -13.20
CA ASN A 687 17.52 -32.25 -13.00
C ASN A 687 17.90 -32.47 -11.53
N SER A 688 16.97 -32.20 -10.63
CA SER A 688 17.14 -32.35 -9.18
C SER A 688 16.38 -33.57 -8.64
N TRP A 689 15.72 -34.36 -9.50
CA TRP A 689 15.01 -35.53 -9.07
C TRP A 689 16.00 -36.69 -8.74
N ASN A 690 15.90 -37.21 -7.52
CA ASN A 690 16.69 -38.32 -7.01
C ASN A 690 15.84 -39.19 -6.08
N GLU A 691 15.34 -40.32 -6.57
CA GLU A 691 14.44 -41.18 -5.82
C GLU A 691 15.10 -41.76 -4.56
N ASP A 692 16.38 -42.18 -4.64
CA ASP A 692 17.11 -42.73 -3.49
C ASP A 692 17.25 -41.70 -2.36
N PHE A 693 17.43 -40.43 -2.71
CA PHE A 693 17.44 -39.33 -1.74
C PHE A 693 16.11 -39.24 -1.00
N TYR A 694 14.98 -39.22 -1.70
CA TYR A 694 13.67 -39.12 -1.08
C TYR A 694 13.32 -40.36 -0.25
N GLN A 695 13.73 -41.55 -0.70
CA GLN A 695 13.59 -42.81 0.07
C GLN A 695 14.44 -42.78 1.36
N THR A 696 15.67 -42.25 1.31
CA THR A 696 16.56 -42.13 2.47
C THR A 696 16.05 -41.12 3.48
N GLN A 697 15.60 -39.95 3.00
CA GLN A 697 15.10 -38.87 3.86
C GLN A 697 13.70 -39.14 4.40
N ASP A 698 12.92 -40.01 3.79
CA ASP A 698 11.56 -40.44 4.16
C ASP A 698 10.66 -39.27 4.67
N PRO A 699 10.50 -38.20 3.87
CA PRO A 699 9.86 -37.00 4.35
C PRO A 699 8.35 -37.18 4.51
N ARG A 700 7.82 -36.62 5.58
CA ARG A 700 6.37 -36.58 5.83
C ARG A 700 5.68 -35.56 4.94
N LEU A 701 6.44 -34.59 4.41
CA LEU A 701 5.91 -33.48 3.63
C LEU A 701 6.97 -32.91 2.68
N ALA A 702 6.56 -32.65 1.43
CA ALA A 702 7.36 -31.95 0.43
C ALA A 702 6.70 -30.60 0.07
N LEU A 703 7.48 -29.52 0.10
CA LEU A 703 7.03 -28.18 -0.25
C LEU A 703 7.74 -27.72 -1.52
N ILE A 704 6.97 -27.30 -2.52
CA ILE A 704 7.49 -26.79 -3.79
C ILE A 704 7.23 -25.29 -3.87
N SER A 705 8.28 -24.49 -4.06
CA SER A 705 8.19 -23.08 -4.40
C SER A 705 8.30 -22.90 -5.90
N ALA A 706 7.22 -22.55 -6.58
CA ALA A 706 7.21 -22.33 -8.03
C ALA A 706 6.18 -21.27 -8.43
N GLY A 707 6.49 -20.50 -9.48
CA GLY A 707 5.59 -19.46 -9.99
C GLY A 707 4.48 -20.03 -10.88
N ARG A 708 3.31 -19.43 -10.87
CA ARG A 708 2.21 -19.77 -11.78
C ARG A 708 2.61 -19.50 -13.22
N GLY A 709 2.41 -20.49 -14.10
CA GLY A 709 2.67 -20.34 -15.53
C GLY A 709 4.13 -19.96 -15.83
N ASN A 710 5.08 -20.37 -14.97
CA ASN A 710 6.48 -20.04 -15.13
C ASN A 710 7.05 -20.62 -16.45
N ARG A 711 7.98 -19.89 -17.06
CA ARG A 711 8.58 -20.22 -18.36
C ARG A 711 9.41 -21.52 -18.35
N TYR A 712 9.79 -22.01 -17.18
CA TYR A 712 10.63 -23.20 -17.02
C TYR A 712 9.79 -24.48 -16.95
N GLY A 713 8.47 -24.37 -16.79
CA GLY A 713 7.57 -25.51 -16.62
C GLY A 713 7.70 -26.22 -15.27
N HIS A 714 8.24 -25.52 -14.25
CA HIS A 714 8.37 -26.06 -12.89
C HIS A 714 7.04 -26.02 -12.13
N PRO A 715 6.75 -27.05 -11.26
CA PRO A 715 7.47 -28.30 -11.14
C PRO A 715 7.27 -29.20 -12.36
N HIS A 716 8.32 -29.90 -12.77
CA HIS A 716 8.22 -30.88 -13.82
C HIS A 716 7.40 -32.09 -13.36
N LYS A 717 6.72 -32.70 -14.33
CA LYS A 717 5.83 -33.85 -14.07
C LYS A 717 6.56 -35.05 -13.47
N GLU A 718 7.79 -35.27 -13.86
CA GLU A 718 8.65 -36.33 -13.32
C GLU A 718 8.82 -36.22 -11.80
N VAL A 719 8.94 -34.99 -11.27
CA VAL A 719 9.09 -34.74 -9.84
C VAL A 719 7.78 -34.98 -9.12
N THR A 720 6.67 -34.41 -9.64
CA THR A 720 5.36 -34.57 -9.01
C THR A 720 4.84 -36.01 -9.04
N ASP A 721 5.05 -36.72 -10.14
CA ASP A 721 4.68 -38.14 -10.28
C ASP A 721 5.55 -39.00 -9.36
N GLY A 722 6.87 -38.71 -9.26
CA GLY A 722 7.79 -39.41 -8.38
C GLY A 722 7.43 -39.24 -6.89
N LEU A 723 7.17 -38.01 -6.44
CA LEU A 723 6.71 -37.76 -5.06
C LEU A 723 5.39 -38.47 -4.76
N THR A 724 4.48 -38.50 -5.75
CA THR A 724 3.19 -39.18 -5.61
C THR A 724 3.40 -40.71 -5.53
N ALA A 725 4.32 -41.30 -6.33
CA ALA A 725 4.66 -42.71 -6.30
C ALA A 725 5.25 -43.14 -4.94
N LEU A 726 6.03 -42.25 -4.31
CA LEU A 726 6.56 -42.44 -2.94
C LEU A 726 5.53 -42.14 -1.84
N ALA A 727 4.29 -41.79 -2.19
CA ALA A 727 3.22 -41.41 -1.27
C ALA A 727 3.60 -40.21 -0.36
N ILE A 728 4.46 -39.30 -0.82
CA ILE A 728 4.86 -38.10 -0.08
C ILE A 728 3.83 -36.97 -0.34
N PRO A 729 3.11 -36.49 0.71
CA PRO A 729 2.21 -35.35 0.56
C PRO A 729 2.96 -34.12 0.06
N THR A 730 2.44 -33.49 -0.98
CA THR A 730 3.12 -32.37 -1.66
C THR A 730 2.22 -31.16 -1.77
N TYR A 731 2.74 -29.97 -1.48
CA TYR A 731 2.10 -28.68 -1.65
C TYR A 731 2.96 -27.76 -2.50
N ASN A 732 2.31 -26.98 -3.38
CA ASN A 732 2.97 -26.08 -4.33
C ASN A 732 2.44 -24.65 -4.15
N THR A 733 3.33 -23.65 -4.03
CA THR A 733 2.94 -22.24 -3.87
C THR A 733 2.14 -21.72 -5.07
N ALA A 734 2.40 -22.20 -6.30
CA ALA A 734 1.63 -21.82 -7.48
C ALA A 734 0.14 -22.16 -7.37
N GLU A 735 -0.21 -23.23 -6.67
CA GLU A 735 -1.60 -23.70 -6.52
C GLU A 735 -2.23 -23.28 -5.18
N ASN A 736 -1.40 -23.24 -4.13
CA ASN A 736 -1.87 -23.08 -2.76
C ASN A 736 -1.66 -21.67 -2.20
N GLY A 737 -0.93 -20.79 -2.92
CA GLY A 737 -0.40 -19.56 -2.33
C GLY A 737 0.60 -19.87 -1.22
N ALA A 738 0.74 -18.98 -0.24
CA ALA A 738 1.59 -19.24 0.90
C ALA A 738 1.17 -20.52 1.64
N ILE A 739 2.17 -21.33 2.00
CA ILE A 739 2.00 -22.60 2.74
C ILE A 739 2.55 -22.37 4.14
N GLN A 740 1.74 -22.62 5.14
CA GLN A 740 2.04 -22.34 6.54
C GLN A 740 2.00 -23.64 7.36
N LEU A 741 3.03 -23.88 8.14
CA LEU A 741 3.12 -25.03 9.03
C LEU A 741 2.98 -24.56 10.49
N TYR A 742 2.08 -25.21 11.21
CA TYR A 742 1.78 -24.93 12.59
C TYR A 742 2.12 -26.12 13.48
N ASN A 743 2.78 -25.85 14.60
CA ASN A 743 3.02 -26.88 15.60
C ASN A 743 1.84 -26.93 16.58
N THR A 744 1.03 -27.97 16.46
CA THR A 744 -0.15 -28.16 17.30
C THR A 744 0.06 -29.29 18.30
N VAL A 745 -0.84 -29.42 19.30
CA VAL A 745 -0.81 -30.54 20.28
C VAL A 745 -0.91 -31.91 19.60
N ASN A 746 -1.49 -31.95 18.36
CA ASN A 746 -1.66 -33.19 17.58
C ASN A 746 -0.55 -33.40 16.53
N GLY A 747 0.51 -32.59 16.56
CA GLY A 747 1.60 -32.61 15.58
C GLY A 747 1.56 -31.46 14.58
N LEU A 748 2.23 -31.62 13.45
CA LEU A 748 2.36 -30.60 12.42
C LEU A 748 1.02 -30.44 11.65
N ALA A 749 0.44 -29.24 11.66
CA ALA A 749 -0.74 -28.89 10.87
C ALA A 749 -0.34 -27.99 9.70
N ILE A 750 -1.05 -28.11 8.57
CA ILE A 750 -0.78 -27.38 7.34
C ILE A 750 -1.93 -26.45 7.02
N GLY A 751 -1.63 -25.17 6.83
CA GLY A 751 -2.53 -24.16 6.27
C GLY A 751 -2.08 -23.73 4.88
N THR A 752 -3.02 -23.52 3.97
CA THR A 752 -2.75 -22.97 2.63
C THR A 752 -3.57 -21.72 2.42
N PHE A 753 -2.94 -20.65 1.95
CA PHE A 753 -3.58 -19.35 1.89
C PHE A 753 -4.75 -19.32 0.91
N LEU A 754 -4.61 -19.88 -0.29
CA LEU A 754 -5.64 -19.84 -1.31
C LEU A 754 -6.85 -20.74 -1.03
N LYS A 755 -6.67 -21.89 -0.37
CA LYS A 755 -7.80 -22.77 -0.01
C LYS A 755 -8.71 -22.15 1.05
N ASN A 756 -8.16 -21.29 1.92
CA ASN A 756 -8.93 -20.59 2.95
C ASN A 756 -9.67 -19.35 2.42
N GLN A 757 -9.36 -18.90 1.20
CA GLN A 757 -10.00 -17.73 0.58
C GLN A 757 -11.11 -18.06 -0.43
N ARG A 758 -11.31 -19.32 -0.78
CA ARG A 758 -12.47 -19.68 -1.62
C ARG A 758 -13.74 -19.52 -0.80
N PRO A 759 -14.67 -18.62 -1.15
CA PRO A 759 -15.98 -18.65 -0.56
C PRO A 759 -16.56 -20.04 -0.84
N SER A 760 -17.12 -20.67 0.18
CA SER A 760 -17.96 -21.85 -0.01
C SER A 760 -19.03 -21.51 -1.05
N PRO A 761 -19.36 -22.40 -1.98
CA PRO A 761 -20.30 -22.12 -3.04
C PRO A 761 -21.67 -21.72 -2.50
#